data_0177996284a071292275130b039420e1
#
_entry.id   0177996284a071292275130b039420e1
#
_cell.length_a   1.000
_cell.length_b   1.000
_cell.length_c   1.000
_cell.angle_alpha   90.00
_cell.angle_beta   90.00
_cell.angle_gamma   90.00
#
_symmetry.space_group_name_H-M   'P 1'
#
loop_
_entity.id
_entity.type
_entity.pdbx_description
1 polymer ?
#
loop_
_entity_poly.entity_id
_entity_poly.type
_entity_poly.pdbx_seq_one_letter_code
_entity_poly.pdbx_strand_id
1 'polypeptide(L)'
;MSIKKIVPLFAIFILIPLTGFSQNQWEFQNQDLPLETRVDDLMTRLSIEEKVSLLISTSEAIPRLEIENYYHGNEALHGVVKGGRFTVFPQAVALASTWNPNLIQQVSKAISDEARGKWNFYNQGKDQKNVYSDLLTFWSPTINMARDPRWGRTPETYGEDPYLTSRIGVSFVKGLQGDDDKYLKVVSTPKHFVANNQEENRFAYNANISEKSLREYYFPAYKVAVQEGNAQSIMSAYNALNGVPSTANGWLLNTVLRDEWGFEGYIVSDCGAPTYIQKSHKYVNTKEEAAKVALESGLDLECGDDIYAEHLIKAYENGLVSQENLDNAVKRVLTARFKLGIFDKVDDNPYSKISPDVIGSKKHQELALETSRQSIVLLKNQYDILPLNVKDIKKIAVVGFNANQVVFGDYSGLPVIKPISPLEGIRNKVGDKAEVTYVKWKTAARNLNLIEAENLVNDQTGESGLYGEYYDDKFLEGTPQTRVDKVVNFDPVNNPPAPYTNFRHKSMRWSGYISPNFSGVYKIGVNSDDGVRMWLNGELVVDEWHNRGMTTDQVELDMNAGEKYAIKLEYFDNGGDAICQLLWEVPATTEDLYKEDKQVAKESDYVIAVMGINKSIEKEGRDRTSLALPEDQINYLKEIYAENKNLIVVLVAGSSLAINWMDVNVPAIVDAWYPGEAGGTAIADVLFGDYNPAGRLPFTFYKSVSDLPDMDDYEVSNGRTYMYFKGDVLYPFGYGLSYTQFKYDSLKVKSESDAVLISATIKNTGTFSGDEVVQLYYTVNNSAVKRPIKKLIGFERISLNVGESKTIEFKVTKNDLQYWDEKANQWSFEKGEYQFMIGSSSKDIRLQKSKKIK
;
A
#
# COMPACT_ATOMS: atom_id res chain seq x y z
N MET A 1 -97.71 23.22 -44.14
CA MET A 1 -96.80 23.57 -43.10
C MET A 1 -96.20 22.27 -42.50
N SER A 2 -95.01 21.87 -42.91
CA SER A 2 -94.47 20.58 -42.55
C SER A 2 -93.11 20.78 -41.82
N ILE A 3 -93.05 20.33 -40.60
CA ILE A 3 -91.87 20.42 -39.77
C ILE A 3 -91.04 19.15 -40.01
N LYS A 4 -89.88 19.30 -40.62
CA LYS A 4 -88.85 18.20 -40.78
C LYS A 4 -88.09 18.02 -39.48
N LYS A 5 -88.17 16.83 -38.95
CA LYS A 5 -87.33 16.36 -37.79
C LYS A 5 -85.91 16.07 -38.27
N ILE A 6 -84.89 16.72 -37.64
CA ILE A 6 -83.47 16.44 -37.81
C ILE A 6 -83.09 15.44 -36.71
N VAL A 7 -82.58 14.28 -37.12
CA VAL A 7 -81.99 13.25 -36.22
C VAL A 7 -80.46 13.53 -36.12
N PRO A 8 -79.88 13.68 -34.93
CA PRO A 8 -78.44 13.81 -34.81
C PRO A 8 -77.78 12.41 -34.82
N LEU A 9 -76.76 12.26 -35.74
CA LEU A 9 -75.93 11.13 -35.83
C LEU A 9 -74.91 11.19 -34.69
N PHE A 10 -74.97 10.30 -33.69
CA PHE A 10 -73.92 10.13 -32.70
C PHE A 10 -72.77 9.32 -33.31
N ALA A 11 -71.59 9.96 -33.56
CA ALA A 11 -70.35 9.28 -33.87
C ALA A 11 -69.72 8.70 -32.58
N ILE A 12 -69.74 7.39 -32.48
CA ILE A 12 -69.00 6.67 -31.41
C ILE A 12 -67.53 6.72 -31.77
N PHE A 13 -66.74 7.57 -31.07
CA PHE A 13 -65.28 7.49 -31.07
C PHE A 13 -64.84 6.29 -30.22
N ILE A 14 -64.47 5.23 -30.87
CA ILE A 14 -63.73 4.12 -30.21
C ILE A 14 -62.29 4.64 -29.84
N LEU A 15 -62.08 4.99 -28.57
CA LEU A 15 -60.75 5.20 -28.04
C LEU A 15 -60.10 3.80 -28.01
N ILE A 16 -59.27 3.54 -29.01
CA ILE A 16 -58.26 2.45 -28.92
C ILE A 16 -57.21 2.94 -27.88
N PRO A 17 -57.04 2.25 -26.76
CA PRO A 17 -55.91 2.57 -25.89
C PRO A 17 -54.63 2.30 -26.71
N LEU A 18 -53.86 3.34 -27.02
CA LEU A 18 -52.47 3.19 -27.37
C LEU A 18 -51.79 2.55 -26.14
N THR A 19 -51.76 1.21 -26.12
CA THR A 19 -50.81 0.52 -25.29
C THR A 19 -49.42 0.99 -25.78
N GLY A 20 -48.77 1.82 -24.96
CA GLY A 20 -47.42 2.21 -25.19
C GLY A 20 -46.60 0.95 -25.43
N PHE A 21 -45.93 0.90 -26.55
CA PHE A 21 -44.86 -0.08 -26.76
C PHE A 21 -43.90 0.11 -25.59
N SER A 22 -43.94 -0.79 -24.64
CA SER A 22 -42.82 -1.05 -23.73
C SER A 22 -41.59 -1.20 -24.64
N GLN A 23 -40.64 -0.26 -24.56
CA GLN A 23 -39.32 -0.52 -25.10
C GLN A 23 -38.96 -1.92 -24.61
N ASN A 24 -38.66 -2.83 -25.53
CA ASN A 24 -38.20 -4.17 -25.18
C ASN A 24 -36.94 -4.02 -24.31
N GLN A 25 -37.13 -4.07 -23.02
CA GLN A 25 -36.02 -4.12 -22.08
C GLN A 25 -35.29 -5.44 -22.33
N TRP A 26 -33.99 -5.40 -22.59
CA TRP A 26 -33.19 -6.62 -22.72
C TRP A 26 -33.22 -7.41 -21.43
N GLU A 27 -33.18 -8.77 -21.50
CA GLU A 27 -33.21 -9.62 -20.33
C GLU A 27 -32.04 -9.33 -19.37
N PHE A 28 -30.86 -8.99 -19.88
CA PHE A 28 -29.73 -8.64 -19.04
C PHE A 28 -29.95 -7.40 -18.16
N GLN A 29 -30.85 -6.48 -18.54
CA GLN A 29 -31.24 -5.30 -17.77
C GLN A 29 -32.35 -5.59 -16.75
N ASN A 30 -32.95 -6.78 -16.78
CA ASN A 30 -33.98 -7.18 -15.83
C ASN A 30 -33.35 -7.76 -14.55
N GLN A 31 -33.26 -6.95 -13.51
CA GLN A 31 -32.64 -7.27 -12.23
C GLN A 31 -33.38 -8.38 -11.44
N ASP A 32 -34.62 -8.74 -11.81
CA ASP A 32 -35.40 -9.81 -11.17
C ASP A 32 -35.02 -11.20 -11.71
N LEU A 33 -34.27 -11.27 -12.81
CA LEU A 33 -33.77 -12.52 -13.36
C LEU A 33 -32.49 -12.97 -12.63
N PRO A 34 -32.23 -14.30 -12.60
CA PRO A 34 -30.98 -14.83 -12.08
C PRO A 34 -29.77 -14.23 -12.78
N LEU A 35 -28.69 -13.99 -12.02
CA LEU A 35 -27.44 -13.40 -12.54
C LEU A 35 -26.91 -14.11 -13.79
N GLU A 36 -26.87 -15.45 -13.76
CA GLU A 36 -26.42 -16.27 -14.87
C GLU A 36 -27.25 -16.05 -16.16
N THR A 37 -28.57 -16.00 -16.03
CA THR A 37 -29.48 -15.70 -17.17
C THR A 37 -29.18 -14.34 -17.78
N ARG A 38 -28.92 -13.33 -16.95
CA ARG A 38 -28.60 -11.97 -17.40
C ARG A 38 -27.27 -11.90 -18.11
N VAL A 39 -26.25 -12.56 -17.57
CA VAL A 39 -24.93 -12.65 -18.17
C VAL A 39 -25.02 -13.37 -19.52
N ASP A 40 -25.72 -14.50 -19.60
CA ASP A 40 -25.89 -15.27 -20.82
C ASP A 40 -26.66 -14.50 -21.91
N ASP A 41 -27.71 -13.75 -21.56
CA ASP A 41 -28.41 -12.87 -22.51
C ASP A 41 -27.47 -11.81 -23.07
N LEU A 42 -26.67 -11.13 -22.24
CA LEU A 42 -25.70 -10.14 -22.72
C LEU A 42 -24.65 -10.79 -23.63
N MET A 43 -24.13 -11.95 -23.25
CA MET A 43 -23.13 -12.69 -24.04
C MET A 43 -23.59 -13.00 -25.47
N THR A 44 -24.88 -13.29 -25.67
CA THR A 44 -25.44 -13.58 -27.01
C THR A 44 -25.52 -12.33 -27.89
N ARG A 45 -25.43 -11.13 -27.31
CA ARG A 45 -25.55 -9.85 -28.01
C ARG A 45 -24.21 -9.24 -28.41
N LEU A 46 -23.11 -9.70 -27.84
CA LEU A 46 -21.77 -9.16 -28.06
C LEU A 46 -21.13 -9.74 -29.33
N SER A 47 -20.53 -8.88 -30.16
CA SER A 47 -19.61 -9.31 -31.22
C SER A 47 -18.28 -9.80 -30.63
N ILE A 48 -17.44 -10.42 -31.44
CA ILE A 48 -16.10 -10.88 -31.02
C ILE A 48 -15.23 -9.69 -30.61
N GLU A 49 -15.27 -8.59 -31.37
CA GLU A 49 -14.53 -7.36 -31.09
C GLU A 49 -14.97 -6.74 -29.76
N GLU A 50 -16.28 -6.69 -29.50
CA GLU A 50 -16.84 -6.20 -28.26
C GLU A 50 -16.45 -7.10 -27.07
N LYS A 51 -16.46 -8.43 -27.26
CA LYS A 51 -15.97 -9.39 -26.26
C LYS A 51 -14.51 -9.14 -25.91
N VAL A 52 -13.65 -8.95 -26.89
CA VAL A 52 -12.23 -8.65 -26.66
C VAL A 52 -12.05 -7.29 -25.98
N SER A 53 -12.82 -6.26 -26.36
CA SER A 53 -12.75 -4.94 -25.71
C SER A 53 -13.13 -4.96 -24.22
N LEU A 54 -13.90 -5.97 -23.80
CA LEU A 54 -14.25 -6.17 -22.37
C LEU A 54 -13.15 -6.86 -21.57
N LEU A 55 -12.13 -7.44 -22.23
CA LEU A 55 -11.02 -8.16 -21.61
C LEU A 55 -9.74 -7.32 -21.45
N ILE A 56 -9.84 -6.02 -21.63
CA ILE A 56 -8.78 -5.05 -21.36
C ILE A 56 -9.20 -4.12 -20.21
N SER A 57 -8.22 -3.60 -19.48
CA SER A 57 -8.50 -2.77 -18.29
C SER A 57 -9.24 -1.48 -18.62
N THR A 58 -9.08 -0.96 -19.83
CA THR A 58 -9.73 0.25 -20.39
C THR A 58 -10.88 -0.13 -21.31
N SER A 59 -11.89 -0.85 -20.83
CA SER A 59 -13.01 -1.30 -21.67
C SER A 59 -13.79 -0.13 -22.26
N GLU A 60 -13.94 -0.10 -23.57
CA GLU A 60 -14.72 0.90 -24.29
C GLU A 60 -16.24 0.75 -24.06
N ALA A 61 -16.97 1.83 -24.28
CA ALA A 61 -18.43 1.81 -24.24
C ALA A 61 -19.01 1.00 -25.40
N ILE A 62 -20.17 0.34 -25.17
CA ILE A 62 -20.95 -0.33 -26.22
C ILE A 62 -22.31 0.36 -26.32
N PRO A 63 -22.40 1.52 -27.03
CA PRO A 63 -23.58 2.38 -26.99
C PRO A 63 -24.87 1.70 -27.47
N ARG A 64 -24.78 0.75 -28.42
CA ARG A 64 -25.96 0.00 -28.91
C ARG A 64 -26.61 -0.90 -27.85
N LEU A 65 -25.89 -1.20 -26.76
CA LEU A 65 -26.36 -1.99 -25.61
C LEU A 65 -26.48 -1.12 -24.35
N GLU A 66 -26.31 0.19 -24.46
CA GLU A 66 -26.31 1.13 -23.34
C GLU A 66 -25.28 0.77 -22.26
N ILE A 67 -24.13 0.22 -22.68
CA ILE A 67 -23.02 -0.11 -21.78
C ILE A 67 -22.01 1.02 -21.87
N GLU A 68 -21.74 1.64 -20.72
CA GLU A 68 -20.73 2.69 -20.58
C GLU A 68 -19.32 2.11 -20.56
N ASN A 69 -18.32 2.95 -20.84
CA ASN A 69 -16.93 2.59 -20.66
C ASN A 69 -16.63 2.22 -19.19
N TYR A 70 -15.68 1.34 -19.00
CA TYR A 70 -15.30 0.89 -17.67
C TYR A 70 -13.78 0.77 -17.54
N TYR A 71 -13.23 1.29 -16.46
CA TYR A 71 -11.82 1.16 -16.14
C TYR A 71 -11.61 0.24 -14.93
N HIS A 72 -10.90 -0.86 -15.14
CA HIS A 72 -10.49 -1.80 -14.09
C HIS A 72 -9.11 -1.39 -13.58
N GLY A 73 -9.00 -0.40 -12.70
CA GLY A 73 -7.65 -0.05 -12.33
C GLY A 73 -7.47 1.13 -11.38
N ASN A 74 -7.71 0.91 -10.11
CA ASN A 74 -7.32 1.85 -9.05
C ASN A 74 -6.57 1.10 -7.97
N GLU A 75 -5.94 1.83 -7.06
CA GLU A 75 -5.26 1.28 -5.90
C GLU A 75 -5.92 1.76 -4.62
N ALA A 76 -5.88 0.92 -3.59
CA ALA A 76 -6.48 1.23 -2.30
C ALA A 76 -5.75 0.56 -1.13
N LEU A 77 -4.41 0.48 -1.17
CA LEU A 77 -3.63 -0.20 -0.12
C LEU A 77 -3.89 0.39 1.26
N HIS A 78 -4.08 1.71 1.34
CA HIS A 78 -4.35 2.43 2.59
C HIS A 78 -5.17 3.72 2.39
N GLY A 79 -5.95 3.77 1.32
CA GLY A 79 -6.80 4.89 0.90
C GLY A 79 -6.95 4.87 -0.62
N VAL A 80 -8.00 5.47 -1.15
CA VAL A 80 -8.24 5.53 -2.60
C VAL A 80 -7.20 6.42 -3.26
N VAL A 81 -6.49 5.91 -4.29
CA VAL A 81 -5.38 6.64 -4.92
C VAL A 81 -5.86 7.61 -6.00
N LYS A 82 -6.73 7.14 -6.91
CA LYS A 82 -7.22 7.95 -8.04
C LYS A 82 -8.66 8.40 -7.81
N GLY A 83 -9.06 9.47 -8.52
CA GLY A 83 -10.44 9.96 -8.49
C GLY A 83 -10.72 11.11 -7.51
N GLY A 84 -9.71 11.64 -6.82
CA GLY A 84 -9.86 12.78 -5.93
C GLY A 84 -9.00 12.75 -4.68
N ARG A 85 -9.48 13.43 -3.63
CA ARG A 85 -8.88 13.41 -2.29
C ARG A 85 -9.73 12.53 -1.39
N PHE A 86 -9.08 11.71 -0.58
CA PHE A 86 -9.72 10.72 0.28
C PHE A 86 -8.98 10.64 1.62
N THR A 87 -9.50 9.89 2.58
CA THR A 87 -8.79 9.63 3.84
C THR A 87 -7.58 8.73 3.56
N VAL A 88 -6.39 9.13 4.06
CA VAL A 88 -5.15 8.36 3.92
C VAL A 88 -4.80 7.71 5.26
N PHE A 89 -5.03 6.41 5.33
CA PHE A 89 -4.70 5.58 6.49
C PHE A 89 -3.20 5.26 6.53
N PRO A 90 -2.68 4.66 7.63
CA PRO A 90 -1.33 4.10 7.65
C PRO A 90 -1.10 3.08 6.53
N GLN A 91 0.13 3.00 6.01
CA GLN A 91 0.51 2.05 4.94
C GLN A 91 0.30 0.59 5.37
N ALA A 92 0.21 -0.33 4.41
CA ALA A 92 -0.12 -1.74 4.63
C ALA A 92 0.73 -2.42 5.73
N VAL A 93 2.05 -2.18 5.77
CA VAL A 93 2.92 -2.68 6.83
C VAL A 93 2.51 -2.18 8.21
N ALA A 94 2.08 -0.93 8.32
CA ALA A 94 1.57 -0.35 9.56
C ALA A 94 0.20 -0.94 9.92
N LEU A 95 -0.67 -1.20 8.94
CA LEU A 95 -1.91 -1.93 9.16
C LEU A 95 -1.65 -3.32 9.76
N ALA A 96 -0.66 -4.05 9.24
CA ALA A 96 -0.26 -5.35 9.76
C ALA A 96 0.28 -5.26 11.19
N SER A 97 1.04 -4.21 11.50
CA SER A 97 1.62 -3.96 12.83
C SER A 97 0.57 -3.77 13.93
N THR A 98 -0.68 -3.47 13.57
CA THR A 98 -1.79 -3.43 14.55
C THR A 98 -2.16 -4.81 15.11
N TRP A 99 -1.90 -5.90 14.39
CA TRP A 99 -2.36 -7.25 14.70
C TRP A 99 -3.85 -7.30 15.06
N ASN A 100 -4.66 -6.49 14.38
CA ASN A 100 -6.08 -6.31 14.66
C ASN A 100 -6.94 -6.47 13.39
N PRO A 101 -7.29 -7.69 12.99
CA PRO A 101 -8.10 -7.94 11.79
C PRO A 101 -9.43 -7.17 11.75
N ASN A 102 -10.07 -6.98 12.92
CA ASN A 102 -11.33 -6.24 13.02
C ASN A 102 -11.17 -4.75 12.69
N LEU A 103 -10.06 -4.13 13.12
CA LEU A 103 -9.73 -2.75 12.76
C LEU A 103 -9.47 -2.63 11.27
N ILE A 104 -8.74 -3.60 10.69
CA ILE A 104 -8.43 -3.59 9.25
C ILE A 104 -9.69 -3.72 8.40
N GLN A 105 -10.67 -4.53 8.82
CA GLN A 105 -11.96 -4.60 8.15
C GLN A 105 -12.71 -3.25 8.21
N GLN A 106 -12.62 -2.51 9.32
CA GLN A 106 -13.21 -1.18 9.42
C GLN A 106 -12.50 -0.17 8.51
N VAL A 107 -11.16 -0.21 8.44
CA VAL A 107 -10.35 0.64 7.55
C VAL A 107 -10.72 0.39 6.09
N SER A 108 -10.70 -0.85 5.63
CA SER A 108 -11.03 -1.19 4.24
C SER A 108 -12.50 -0.91 3.91
N LYS A 109 -13.42 -1.06 4.88
CA LYS A 109 -14.80 -0.61 4.74
C LYS A 109 -14.90 0.91 4.55
N ALA A 110 -14.16 1.71 5.31
CA ALA A 110 -14.14 3.16 5.15
C ALA A 110 -13.59 3.55 3.77
N ILE A 111 -12.50 2.91 3.31
CA ILE A 111 -11.92 3.13 1.98
C ILE A 111 -12.97 2.86 0.87
N SER A 112 -13.67 1.72 0.93
CA SER A 112 -14.69 1.37 -0.06
C SER A 112 -15.96 2.23 0.06
N ASP A 113 -16.33 2.70 1.26
CA ASP A 113 -17.43 3.65 1.46
C ASP A 113 -17.10 5.00 0.79
N GLU A 114 -15.87 5.50 0.91
CA GLU A 114 -15.43 6.74 0.26
C GLU A 114 -15.41 6.61 -1.28
N ALA A 115 -14.86 5.49 -1.79
CA ALA A 115 -14.86 5.21 -3.21
C ALA A 115 -16.27 5.13 -3.79
N ARG A 116 -17.16 4.39 -3.13
CA ARG A 116 -18.56 4.23 -3.55
C ARG A 116 -19.35 5.54 -3.44
N GLY A 117 -19.16 6.30 -2.36
CA GLY A 117 -19.78 7.62 -2.20
C GLY A 117 -19.37 8.60 -3.30
N LYS A 118 -18.10 8.58 -3.70
CA LYS A 118 -17.60 9.38 -4.82
C LYS A 118 -18.19 8.92 -6.15
N TRP A 119 -18.22 7.61 -6.40
CA TRP A 119 -18.83 7.03 -7.59
C TRP A 119 -20.32 7.39 -7.69
N ASN A 120 -21.08 7.26 -6.60
CA ASN A 120 -22.51 7.63 -6.55
C ASN A 120 -22.71 9.09 -6.88
N PHE A 121 -21.87 10.01 -6.39
CA PHE A 121 -21.94 11.43 -6.68
C PHE A 121 -21.85 11.73 -8.18
N TYR A 122 -20.94 11.07 -8.89
CA TYR A 122 -20.79 11.25 -10.34
C TYR A 122 -21.92 10.60 -11.14
N ASN A 123 -22.44 9.45 -10.69
CA ASN A 123 -23.43 8.68 -11.45
C ASN A 123 -24.89 9.05 -11.16
N GLN A 124 -25.20 9.88 -10.17
CA GLN A 124 -26.56 10.35 -9.89
C GLN A 124 -27.01 11.53 -10.76
N GLY A 125 -26.52 11.65 -11.97
CA GLY A 125 -27.13 12.49 -13.02
C GLY A 125 -26.74 13.96 -13.02
N LYS A 126 -25.64 14.36 -12.37
CA LYS A 126 -25.22 15.78 -12.39
C LYS A 126 -24.08 16.11 -13.36
N ASP A 127 -23.32 15.13 -13.84
CA ASP A 127 -22.35 15.33 -14.92
C ASP A 127 -21.94 13.98 -15.55
N GLN A 128 -22.75 13.47 -16.47
CA GLN A 128 -22.54 12.19 -17.18
C GLN A 128 -21.31 12.20 -18.12
N LYS A 129 -20.56 13.28 -18.21
CA LYS A 129 -19.41 13.38 -19.09
C LYS A 129 -18.11 12.82 -18.48
N ASN A 130 -18.09 12.53 -17.19
CA ASN A 130 -16.92 11.99 -16.50
C ASN A 130 -17.33 10.81 -15.61
N VAL A 131 -17.66 9.68 -16.23
CA VAL A 131 -17.86 8.42 -15.48
C VAL A 131 -16.50 7.96 -14.96
N TYR A 132 -16.22 8.21 -13.69
CA TYR A 132 -15.03 7.66 -13.01
C TYR A 132 -15.30 6.20 -12.64
N SER A 133 -15.24 5.32 -13.63
CA SER A 133 -15.40 3.88 -13.42
C SER A 133 -14.24 3.27 -12.59
N ASP A 134 -13.10 3.95 -12.50
CA ASP A 134 -11.94 3.56 -11.72
C ASP A 134 -12.14 3.57 -10.18
N LEU A 135 -13.36 3.88 -9.71
CA LEU A 135 -13.71 3.86 -8.27
C LEU A 135 -14.38 2.57 -7.79
N LEU A 136 -14.59 1.58 -8.67
CA LEU A 136 -15.27 0.33 -8.32
C LEU A 136 -14.40 -0.92 -8.38
N THR A 137 -13.18 -0.84 -8.90
CA THR A 137 -12.25 -1.98 -8.94
C THR A 137 -10.89 -1.54 -8.42
N PHE A 138 -10.39 -2.27 -7.42
CA PHE A 138 -9.12 -1.95 -6.75
C PHE A 138 -8.15 -3.13 -6.82
N TRP A 139 -6.93 -2.86 -7.26
CA TRP A 139 -5.81 -3.81 -7.29
C TRP A 139 -5.14 -3.89 -5.93
N SER A 140 -5.93 -4.27 -4.95
CA SER A 140 -5.57 -4.32 -3.53
C SER A 140 -6.33 -5.45 -2.83
N PRO A 141 -5.73 -6.08 -1.80
CA PRO A 141 -4.45 -5.80 -1.15
C PRO A 141 -3.24 -6.48 -1.79
N THR A 142 -2.01 -5.99 -1.49
CA THR A 142 -0.77 -6.71 -1.77
C THR A 142 -0.51 -7.73 -0.65
N ILE A 143 -0.72 -9.02 -0.94
CA ILE A 143 -0.56 -10.12 0.03
C ILE A 143 0.65 -11.03 -0.26
N ASN A 144 1.61 -10.51 -1.03
CA ASN A 144 2.92 -11.14 -1.17
C ASN A 144 3.62 -11.20 0.20
N MET A 145 4.39 -12.25 0.42
CA MET A 145 5.12 -12.43 1.67
C MET A 145 6.38 -11.54 1.71
N ALA A 146 6.56 -10.74 2.74
CA ALA A 146 7.80 -9.98 2.97
C ALA A 146 8.96 -10.91 3.37
N ARG A 147 9.35 -11.84 2.48
CA ARG A 147 10.38 -12.86 2.74
C ARG A 147 11.77 -12.28 2.92
N ASP A 148 12.01 -11.12 2.33
CA ASP A 148 13.29 -10.44 2.31
C ASP A 148 13.12 -8.94 2.51
N PRO A 149 13.73 -8.32 3.53
CA PRO A 149 13.57 -6.91 3.82
C PRO A 149 14.24 -5.97 2.80
N ARG A 150 15.02 -6.50 1.85
CA ARG A 150 15.58 -5.72 0.74
C ARG A 150 14.56 -5.41 -0.33
N TRP A 151 13.46 -6.17 -0.43
CA TRP A 151 12.45 -5.94 -1.45
C TRP A 151 11.81 -4.56 -1.31
N GLY A 152 11.87 -3.75 -2.38
CA GLY A 152 11.43 -2.36 -2.39
C GLY A 152 9.94 -2.15 -2.08
N ARG A 153 9.09 -3.16 -2.36
CA ARG A 153 7.64 -3.14 -2.10
C ARG A 153 7.25 -3.79 -0.76
N THR A 154 8.20 -4.04 0.13
CA THR A 154 7.91 -4.52 1.50
C THR A 154 6.87 -3.65 2.22
N PRO A 155 6.87 -2.30 2.11
CA PRO A 155 5.88 -1.43 2.75
C PRO A 155 4.42 -1.73 2.38
N GLU A 156 4.19 -2.27 1.19
CA GLU A 156 2.86 -2.59 0.66
C GLU A 156 2.27 -3.89 1.25
N THR A 157 3.05 -4.65 2.03
CA THR A 157 2.71 -6.02 2.48
C THR A 157 2.25 -6.08 3.93
N TYR A 158 1.73 -7.23 4.31
CA TYR A 158 1.33 -7.52 5.70
C TYR A 158 2.36 -8.35 6.48
N GLY A 159 3.60 -8.40 6.00
CA GLY A 159 4.72 -8.99 6.73
C GLY A 159 5.21 -10.33 6.23
N GLU A 160 6.03 -10.99 7.06
CA GLU A 160 6.75 -12.21 6.69
C GLU A 160 6.02 -13.51 7.05
N ASP A 161 4.91 -13.43 7.79
CA ASP A 161 4.22 -14.62 8.29
C ASP A 161 2.93 -14.92 7.52
N PRO A 162 2.75 -16.15 7.01
CA PRO A 162 1.57 -16.54 6.24
C PRO A 162 0.25 -16.45 7.01
N TYR A 163 0.25 -16.73 8.33
CA TYR A 163 -0.96 -16.68 9.14
C TYR A 163 -1.40 -15.23 9.39
N LEU A 164 -0.47 -14.36 9.81
CA LEU A 164 -0.73 -12.93 10.00
C LEU A 164 -1.24 -12.29 8.69
N THR A 165 -0.51 -12.50 7.59
CA THR A 165 -0.90 -11.98 6.26
C THR A 165 -2.26 -12.49 5.83
N SER A 166 -2.60 -13.76 6.10
CA SER A 166 -3.93 -14.32 5.80
C SER A 166 -5.04 -13.62 6.59
N ARG A 167 -4.85 -13.42 7.89
CA ARG A 167 -5.91 -12.82 8.74
C ARG A 167 -6.12 -11.33 8.44
N ILE A 168 -5.05 -10.58 8.23
CA ILE A 168 -5.13 -9.17 7.83
C ILE A 168 -5.71 -9.05 6.41
N GLY A 169 -5.15 -9.81 5.45
CA GLY A 169 -5.57 -9.78 4.05
C GLY A 169 -7.04 -10.12 3.84
N VAL A 170 -7.54 -11.19 4.48
CA VAL A 170 -8.96 -11.57 4.36
C VAL A 170 -9.90 -10.51 4.94
N SER A 171 -9.50 -9.87 6.06
CA SER A 171 -10.29 -8.78 6.66
C SER A 171 -10.33 -7.56 5.74
N PHE A 172 -9.22 -7.27 5.08
CA PHE A 172 -9.14 -6.18 4.10
C PHE A 172 -10.05 -6.44 2.88
N VAL A 173 -10.02 -7.65 2.31
CA VAL A 173 -10.87 -8.06 1.18
C VAL A 173 -12.36 -7.94 1.55
N LYS A 174 -12.76 -8.49 2.72
CA LYS A 174 -14.14 -8.42 3.19
C LYS A 174 -14.63 -6.98 3.37
N GLY A 175 -13.82 -6.12 3.97
CA GLY A 175 -14.20 -4.73 4.18
C GLY A 175 -14.34 -3.95 2.87
N LEU A 176 -13.46 -4.20 1.88
CA LEU A 176 -13.58 -3.61 0.55
C LEU A 176 -14.86 -4.06 -0.16
N GLN A 177 -15.10 -5.37 -0.25
CA GLN A 177 -16.19 -5.92 -1.04
C GLN A 177 -17.57 -5.72 -0.43
N GLY A 178 -17.64 -5.47 0.90
CA GLY A 178 -18.90 -5.35 1.63
C GLY A 178 -19.49 -6.69 2.05
N ASP A 179 -20.72 -6.67 2.57
CA ASP A 179 -21.39 -7.78 3.25
C ASP A 179 -22.79 -8.10 2.68
N ASP A 180 -23.14 -7.55 1.51
CA ASP A 180 -24.39 -7.86 0.83
C ASP A 180 -24.28 -9.16 0.02
N ASP A 181 -25.31 -10.00 0.06
CA ASP A 181 -25.29 -11.33 -0.59
C ASP A 181 -25.38 -11.23 -2.13
N LYS A 182 -25.97 -10.16 -2.67
CA LYS A 182 -26.19 -9.97 -4.12
C LYS A 182 -25.16 -9.03 -4.74
N TYR A 183 -24.80 -7.96 -4.02
CA TYR A 183 -24.01 -6.87 -4.55
C TYR A 183 -22.63 -6.75 -3.92
N LEU A 184 -21.64 -6.44 -4.75
CA LEU A 184 -20.33 -6.00 -4.30
C LEU A 184 -20.33 -4.48 -4.11
N LYS A 185 -19.71 -4.00 -3.05
CA LYS A 185 -19.47 -2.58 -2.87
C LYS A 185 -18.41 -2.09 -3.88
N VAL A 186 -17.27 -2.76 -3.91
CA VAL A 186 -16.20 -2.65 -4.91
C VAL A 186 -15.57 -4.02 -5.14
N VAL A 187 -14.83 -4.20 -6.22
CA VAL A 187 -14.03 -5.39 -6.46
C VAL A 187 -12.68 -5.24 -5.76
N SER A 188 -12.30 -6.22 -4.95
CA SER A 188 -10.96 -6.38 -4.39
C SER A 188 -10.15 -7.36 -5.23
N THR A 189 -8.89 -7.03 -5.51
CA THR A 189 -7.97 -7.85 -6.31
C THR A 189 -6.68 -8.10 -5.53
N PRO A 190 -6.61 -9.13 -4.69
CA PRO A 190 -5.36 -9.54 -4.06
C PRO A 190 -4.25 -9.79 -5.09
N LYS A 191 -3.03 -9.29 -4.79
CA LYS A 191 -1.89 -9.29 -5.71
C LYS A 191 -0.57 -9.59 -5.02
N HIS A 192 0.48 -9.99 -5.71
CA HIS A 192 0.58 -10.46 -7.11
C HIS A 192 0.77 -11.97 -7.08
N PHE A 193 -0.07 -12.74 -7.71
CA PHE A 193 -0.09 -14.21 -7.66
C PHE A 193 0.85 -14.80 -8.70
N VAL A 194 2.05 -15.31 -8.35
CA VAL A 194 2.61 -15.53 -7.02
C VAL A 194 4.12 -15.23 -7.02
N ALA A 195 4.69 -15.04 -5.84
CA ALA A 195 6.13 -14.93 -5.62
C ALA A 195 6.82 -13.77 -6.38
N ASN A 196 6.11 -12.66 -6.61
CA ASN A 196 6.68 -11.41 -7.06
C ASN A 196 7.27 -10.68 -5.85
N ASN A 197 8.58 -10.88 -5.58
CA ASN A 197 9.25 -10.48 -4.35
C ASN A 197 10.65 -9.90 -4.57
N GLN A 198 10.91 -9.31 -5.72
CA GLN A 198 12.07 -8.49 -6.06
C GLN A 198 11.73 -7.57 -7.22
N GLU A 199 12.36 -6.39 -7.24
CA GLU A 199 12.13 -5.38 -8.27
C GLU A 199 13.19 -5.43 -9.36
N GLU A 200 14.42 -5.76 -8.99
CA GLU A 200 15.50 -5.93 -9.98
C GLU A 200 15.15 -7.06 -10.93
N ASN A 201 15.19 -6.75 -12.23
CA ASN A 201 14.84 -7.69 -13.30
C ASN A 201 13.42 -8.30 -13.19
N ARG A 202 12.45 -7.58 -12.55
CA ARG A 202 11.11 -8.09 -12.22
C ARG A 202 10.32 -8.66 -13.39
N PHE A 203 10.60 -8.20 -14.61
CA PHE A 203 9.92 -8.64 -15.83
C PHE A 203 10.49 -9.90 -16.47
N ALA A 204 11.57 -10.48 -15.92
CA ALA A 204 12.28 -11.59 -16.54
C ALA A 204 12.75 -12.67 -15.56
N TYR A 205 12.76 -12.43 -14.25
CA TYR A 205 13.28 -13.44 -13.32
C TYR A 205 12.35 -14.65 -13.18
N ASN A 206 12.94 -15.76 -12.77
CA ASN A 206 12.25 -17.03 -12.55
C ASN A 206 12.37 -17.43 -11.06
N ALA A 207 11.27 -17.41 -10.34
CA ALA A 207 11.21 -17.87 -8.95
C ALA A 207 11.20 -19.41 -8.92
N ASN A 208 12.34 -20.01 -8.55
CA ASN A 208 12.44 -21.45 -8.36
C ASN A 208 12.06 -21.81 -6.93
N ILE A 209 10.95 -22.50 -6.73
CA ILE A 209 10.34 -22.74 -5.42
C ILE A 209 9.84 -24.18 -5.36
N SER A 210 10.17 -24.91 -4.27
CA SER A 210 9.59 -26.24 -4.02
C SER A 210 8.06 -26.13 -3.84
N GLU A 211 7.33 -27.17 -4.21
CA GLU A 211 5.88 -27.16 -4.01
C GLU A 211 5.51 -27.05 -2.54
N LYS A 212 6.32 -27.61 -1.64
CA LYS A 212 6.16 -27.46 -0.20
C LYS A 212 6.22 -25.98 0.21
N SER A 213 7.21 -25.23 -0.23
CA SER A 213 7.32 -23.81 0.09
C SER A 213 6.21 -22.97 -0.55
N LEU A 214 5.77 -23.31 -1.77
CA LEU A 214 4.60 -22.70 -2.37
C LEU A 214 3.35 -22.88 -1.48
N ARG A 215 3.03 -24.12 -1.11
CA ARG A 215 1.80 -24.47 -0.38
C ARG A 215 1.81 -24.06 1.09
N GLU A 216 2.97 -24.06 1.76
CA GLU A 216 3.07 -23.74 3.19
C GLU A 216 3.38 -22.26 3.47
N TYR A 217 3.96 -21.52 2.49
CA TYR A 217 4.43 -20.16 2.70
C TYR A 217 3.83 -19.13 1.72
N TYR A 218 3.91 -19.35 0.39
CA TYR A 218 3.49 -18.34 -0.58
C TYR A 218 1.98 -18.35 -0.88
N PHE A 219 1.32 -19.51 -0.82
CA PHE A 219 -0.09 -19.65 -1.18
C PHE A 219 -1.10 -19.33 -0.07
N PRO A 220 -0.81 -19.50 1.24
CA PRO A 220 -1.86 -19.46 2.26
C PRO A 220 -2.70 -18.19 2.27
N ALA A 221 -2.09 -17.01 2.09
CA ALA A 221 -2.80 -15.74 2.08
C ALA A 221 -3.78 -15.62 0.90
N TYR A 222 -3.38 -16.09 -0.29
CA TYR A 222 -4.25 -16.11 -1.48
C TYR A 222 -5.38 -17.12 -1.32
N LYS A 223 -5.08 -18.33 -0.83
CA LYS A 223 -6.10 -19.36 -0.56
C LYS A 223 -7.19 -18.83 0.38
N VAL A 224 -6.79 -18.18 1.46
CA VAL A 224 -7.72 -17.60 2.43
C VAL A 224 -8.51 -16.42 1.84
N ALA A 225 -7.87 -15.57 1.03
CA ALA A 225 -8.54 -14.48 0.33
C ALA A 225 -9.63 -14.99 -0.63
N VAL A 226 -9.40 -16.14 -1.29
CA VAL A 226 -10.40 -16.81 -2.14
C VAL A 226 -11.48 -17.46 -1.30
N GLN A 227 -11.12 -18.38 -0.39
CA GLN A 227 -12.06 -19.28 0.27
C GLN A 227 -12.85 -18.61 1.41
N GLU A 228 -12.25 -17.70 2.15
CA GLU A 228 -12.91 -17.00 3.26
C GLU A 228 -13.28 -15.55 2.90
N GLY A 229 -12.48 -14.91 2.01
CA GLY A 229 -12.68 -13.53 1.58
C GLY A 229 -13.62 -13.39 0.40
N ASN A 230 -13.91 -14.46 -0.34
CA ASN A 230 -14.66 -14.45 -1.60
C ASN A 230 -14.13 -13.39 -2.58
N ALA A 231 -12.79 -13.24 -2.67
CA ALA A 231 -12.17 -12.27 -3.56
C ALA A 231 -12.72 -12.40 -4.99
N GLN A 232 -13.21 -11.31 -5.56
CA GLN A 232 -13.84 -11.34 -6.88
C GLN A 232 -12.83 -11.25 -8.03
N SER A 233 -11.59 -10.85 -7.73
CA SER A 233 -10.49 -10.81 -8.68
C SER A 233 -9.19 -11.25 -8.02
N ILE A 234 -8.24 -11.74 -8.82
CA ILE A 234 -6.85 -12.03 -8.43
C ILE A 234 -5.93 -11.49 -9.53
N MET A 235 -4.82 -10.85 -9.16
CA MET A 235 -3.84 -10.37 -10.13
C MET A 235 -2.66 -11.35 -10.25
N SER A 236 -2.37 -11.82 -11.47
CA SER A 236 -1.18 -12.63 -11.75
C SER A 236 0.09 -11.79 -11.77
N ALA A 237 1.25 -12.38 -11.47
CA ALA A 237 2.53 -11.70 -11.31
C ALA A 237 3.34 -11.57 -12.61
N TYR A 238 4.35 -10.67 -12.61
CA TYR A 238 5.29 -10.51 -13.71
C TYR A 238 6.23 -11.70 -13.92
N ASN A 239 6.72 -12.28 -12.83
CA ASN A 239 7.77 -13.29 -12.83
C ASN A 239 7.32 -14.65 -13.39
N ALA A 240 8.29 -15.43 -13.82
CA ALA A 240 8.09 -16.87 -14.03
C ALA A 240 8.13 -17.61 -12.67
N LEU A 241 7.35 -18.67 -12.58
CA LEU A 241 7.37 -19.65 -11.51
C LEU A 241 7.84 -21.00 -12.06
N ASN A 242 8.99 -21.49 -11.58
CA ASN A 242 9.55 -22.77 -12.01
C ASN A 242 9.64 -22.92 -13.53
N GLY A 243 10.03 -21.83 -14.22
CA GLY A 243 10.24 -21.78 -15.67
C GLY A 243 9.02 -21.39 -16.51
N VAL A 244 7.83 -21.19 -15.91
CA VAL A 244 6.62 -20.79 -16.63
C VAL A 244 6.19 -19.40 -16.17
N PRO A 245 6.02 -18.40 -17.08
CA PRO A 245 5.53 -17.07 -16.69
C PRO A 245 4.21 -17.18 -15.93
N SER A 246 4.08 -16.51 -14.79
CA SER A 246 2.90 -16.65 -13.93
C SER A 246 1.59 -16.38 -14.66
N THR A 247 1.57 -15.40 -15.57
CA THR A 247 0.42 -15.03 -16.41
C THR A 247 0.08 -16.09 -17.48
N ALA A 248 1.00 -17.02 -17.78
CA ALA A 248 0.82 -18.12 -18.73
C ALA A 248 0.88 -19.51 -18.06
N ASN A 249 0.72 -19.56 -16.73
CA ASN A 249 0.90 -20.78 -15.95
C ASN A 249 -0.45 -21.45 -15.63
N GLY A 250 -0.89 -22.34 -16.52
CA GLY A 250 -2.16 -23.06 -16.38
C GLY A 250 -2.25 -23.91 -15.11
N TRP A 251 -1.13 -24.48 -14.60
CA TRP A 251 -1.15 -25.16 -13.31
C TRP A 251 -1.48 -24.19 -12.17
N LEU A 252 -0.87 -23.02 -12.17
CA LEU A 252 -1.09 -22.01 -11.15
C LEU A 252 -2.51 -21.43 -11.20
N LEU A 253 -2.97 -21.01 -12.39
CA LEU A 253 -4.20 -20.23 -12.56
C LEU A 253 -5.46 -21.12 -12.70
N ASN A 254 -5.37 -22.27 -13.37
CA ASN A 254 -6.50 -23.19 -13.49
C ASN A 254 -6.47 -24.23 -12.39
N THR A 255 -5.43 -25.08 -12.29
CA THR A 255 -5.44 -26.21 -11.35
C THR A 255 -5.46 -25.74 -9.89
N VAL A 256 -4.51 -24.88 -9.48
CA VAL A 256 -4.42 -24.46 -8.07
C VAL A 256 -5.51 -23.45 -7.71
N LEU A 257 -5.63 -22.36 -8.48
CA LEU A 257 -6.52 -21.27 -8.08
C LEU A 257 -7.99 -21.63 -8.31
N ARG A 258 -8.35 -22.18 -9.50
CA ARG A 258 -9.75 -22.51 -9.81
C ARG A 258 -10.17 -23.87 -9.29
N ASP A 259 -9.47 -24.95 -9.67
CA ASP A 259 -9.96 -26.31 -9.36
C ASP A 259 -9.77 -26.68 -7.89
N GLU A 260 -8.59 -26.43 -7.29
CA GLU A 260 -8.33 -26.78 -5.89
C GLU A 260 -8.96 -25.81 -4.90
N TRP A 261 -8.95 -24.48 -5.17
CA TRP A 261 -9.46 -23.49 -4.22
C TRP A 261 -10.88 -23.02 -4.50
N GLY A 262 -11.43 -23.33 -5.69
CA GLY A 262 -12.78 -22.96 -6.08
C GLY A 262 -12.94 -21.49 -6.45
N PHE A 263 -11.94 -20.86 -7.07
CA PHE A 263 -12.01 -19.46 -7.47
C PHE A 263 -12.94 -19.26 -8.68
N GLU A 264 -14.03 -18.55 -8.48
CA GLU A 264 -15.04 -18.25 -9.50
C GLU A 264 -14.90 -16.85 -10.12
N GLY A 265 -14.06 -15.98 -9.55
CA GLY A 265 -13.83 -14.63 -10.01
C GLY A 265 -12.99 -14.57 -11.31
N TYR A 266 -12.62 -13.36 -11.73
CA TYR A 266 -11.74 -13.17 -12.88
C TYR A 266 -10.29 -12.95 -12.45
N ILE A 267 -9.36 -13.34 -13.36
CA ILE A 267 -7.92 -13.14 -13.18
C ILE A 267 -7.49 -11.99 -14.07
N VAL A 268 -6.90 -10.95 -13.48
CA VAL A 268 -6.26 -9.84 -14.20
C VAL A 268 -4.75 -10.04 -14.20
N SER A 269 -4.07 -9.61 -15.27
CA SER A 269 -2.60 -9.56 -15.31
C SER A 269 -2.09 -8.38 -14.49
N ASP A 270 -0.87 -8.47 -13.96
CA ASP A 270 -0.11 -7.27 -13.63
C ASP A 270 0.14 -6.48 -14.93
N CYS A 271 0.31 -5.14 -14.82
CA CYS A 271 0.22 -4.25 -15.99
C CYS A 271 1.38 -4.48 -16.97
N GLY A 272 1.02 -4.90 -18.20
CA GLY A 272 1.96 -5.30 -19.24
C GLY A 272 2.55 -6.71 -19.09
N ALA A 273 2.16 -7.50 -18.08
CA ALA A 273 2.70 -8.85 -17.88
C ALA A 273 2.52 -9.79 -19.09
N PRO A 274 1.41 -9.75 -19.84
CA PRO A 274 1.28 -10.56 -21.05
C PRO A 274 2.34 -10.27 -22.11
N THR A 275 2.79 -9.02 -22.26
CA THR A 275 3.87 -8.63 -23.17
C THR A 275 5.18 -9.33 -22.85
N TYR A 276 5.44 -9.53 -21.56
CA TYR A 276 6.70 -10.15 -21.11
C TYR A 276 6.75 -11.65 -21.31
N ILE A 277 5.63 -12.33 -21.56
CA ILE A 277 5.61 -13.77 -21.96
C ILE A 277 6.50 -14.00 -23.17
N GLN A 278 6.39 -13.14 -24.20
CA GLN A 278 7.20 -13.20 -25.41
C GLN A 278 8.50 -12.39 -25.25
N LYS A 279 8.41 -11.14 -24.81
CA LYS A 279 9.52 -10.17 -24.85
C LYS A 279 10.68 -10.53 -23.92
N SER A 280 10.40 -10.85 -22.66
CA SER A 280 11.43 -11.06 -21.63
C SER A 280 11.62 -12.53 -21.26
N HIS A 281 10.53 -13.25 -21.01
CA HIS A 281 10.59 -14.70 -20.69
C HIS A 281 10.88 -15.55 -21.90
N LYS A 282 10.63 -15.06 -23.12
CA LYS A 282 10.84 -15.79 -24.38
C LYS A 282 10.17 -17.17 -24.38
N TYR A 283 9.03 -17.27 -23.72
CA TYR A 283 8.28 -18.51 -23.55
C TYR A 283 7.55 -18.92 -24.83
N VAL A 284 7.16 -17.94 -25.67
CA VAL A 284 6.57 -18.08 -26.99
C VAL A 284 7.29 -17.18 -28.00
N ASN A 285 7.03 -17.37 -29.31
CA ASN A 285 7.73 -16.64 -30.38
C ASN A 285 6.98 -15.39 -30.85
N THR A 286 5.63 -15.38 -30.79
CA THR A 286 4.78 -14.30 -31.32
C THR A 286 3.88 -13.74 -30.21
N LYS A 287 3.33 -12.54 -30.45
CA LYS A 287 2.36 -11.92 -29.54
C LYS A 287 1.00 -12.64 -29.61
N GLU A 288 0.60 -13.18 -30.74
CA GLU A 288 -0.60 -14.00 -30.91
C GLU A 288 -0.49 -15.30 -30.09
N GLU A 289 0.70 -15.93 -30.07
CA GLU A 289 0.97 -17.08 -29.20
C GLU A 289 0.94 -16.65 -27.70
N ALA A 290 1.40 -15.45 -27.37
CA ALA A 290 1.30 -14.93 -26.01
C ALA A 290 -0.16 -14.73 -25.59
N ALA A 291 -1.02 -14.15 -26.45
CA ALA A 291 -2.45 -14.01 -26.21
C ALA A 291 -3.11 -15.38 -26.00
N LYS A 292 -2.76 -16.37 -26.83
CA LYS A 292 -3.25 -17.74 -26.71
C LYS A 292 -2.90 -18.37 -25.38
N VAL A 293 -1.61 -18.43 -25.02
CA VAL A 293 -1.18 -19.14 -23.81
C VAL A 293 -1.68 -18.45 -22.54
N ALA A 294 -1.79 -17.11 -22.53
CA ALA A 294 -2.36 -16.36 -21.42
C ALA A 294 -3.83 -16.72 -21.20
N LEU A 295 -4.66 -16.64 -22.25
CA LEU A 295 -6.11 -16.94 -22.17
C LEU A 295 -6.37 -18.40 -21.81
N GLU A 296 -5.68 -19.36 -22.45
CA GLU A 296 -5.81 -20.81 -22.18
C GLU A 296 -5.35 -21.17 -20.76
N SER A 297 -4.39 -20.42 -20.21
CA SER A 297 -3.92 -20.61 -18.84
C SER A 297 -4.87 -20.04 -17.79
N GLY A 298 -5.91 -19.30 -18.19
CA GLY A 298 -6.94 -18.79 -17.30
C GLY A 298 -6.87 -17.28 -17.02
N LEU A 299 -6.00 -16.51 -17.70
CA LEU A 299 -6.03 -15.05 -17.66
C LEU A 299 -7.30 -14.54 -18.34
N ASP A 300 -8.12 -13.77 -17.61
CA ASP A 300 -9.39 -13.23 -18.14
C ASP A 300 -9.25 -11.77 -18.60
N LEU A 301 -8.47 -10.94 -17.91
CA LEU A 301 -8.36 -9.51 -18.16
C LEU A 301 -6.89 -9.08 -18.29
N GLU A 302 -6.55 -8.33 -19.33
CA GLU A 302 -5.24 -7.70 -19.44
C GLU A 302 -5.23 -6.32 -18.80
N CYS A 303 -4.26 -6.05 -17.89
CA CYS A 303 -3.85 -4.69 -17.58
C CYS A 303 -2.72 -4.27 -18.52
N GLY A 304 -2.94 -3.19 -19.28
CA GLY A 304 -2.12 -2.79 -20.40
C GLY A 304 -2.87 -3.06 -21.72
N ASP A 305 -2.53 -2.35 -22.77
CA ASP A 305 -3.33 -2.36 -23.99
C ASP A 305 -2.48 -2.88 -25.17
N ASP A 306 -1.76 -4.00 -25.00
CA ASP A 306 -0.88 -4.56 -26.05
C ASP A 306 -1.37 -5.94 -26.54
N ILE A 307 -1.36 -6.96 -25.67
CA ILE A 307 -1.54 -8.35 -26.14
C ILE A 307 -3.00 -8.66 -26.46
N TYR A 308 -3.93 -8.38 -25.56
CA TYR A 308 -5.35 -8.65 -25.85
C TYR A 308 -5.94 -7.61 -26.79
N ALA A 309 -5.61 -6.32 -26.60
CA ALA A 309 -6.14 -5.25 -27.42
C ALA A 309 -5.75 -5.40 -28.90
N GLU A 310 -4.50 -5.75 -29.20
CA GLU A 310 -3.98 -5.75 -30.57
C GLU A 310 -3.88 -7.15 -31.21
N HIS A 311 -3.74 -8.22 -30.41
CA HIS A 311 -3.37 -9.54 -30.92
C HIS A 311 -4.38 -10.64 -30.60
N LEU A 312 -5.32 -10.47 -29.66
CA LEU A 312 -6.28 -11.53 -29.32
C LEU A 312 -7.29 -11.78 -30.43
N ILE A 313 -7.77 -10.73 -31.11
CA ILE A 313 -8.66 -10.88 -32.29
C ILE A 313 -7.95 -11.67 -33.40
N LYS A 314 -6.71 -11.31 -33.73
CA LYS A 314 -5.92 -12.01 -34.72
C LYS A 314 -5.66 -13.49 -34.35
N ALA A 315 -5.39 -13.74 -33.07
CA ALA A 315 -5.23 -15.11 -32.56
C ALA A 315 -6.53 -15.92 -32.72
N TYR A 316 -7.69 -15.32 -32.48
CA TYR A 316 -8.99 -15.95 -32.70
C TYR A 316 -9.26 -16.22 -34.19
N GLU A 317 -9.08 -15.23 -35.08
CA GLU A 317 -9.27 -15.36 -36.53
C GLU A 317 -8.36 -16.43 -37.15
N ASN A 318 -7.15 -16.58 -36.62
CA ASN A 318 -6.19 -17.60 -37.04
C ASN A 318 -6.48 -18.99 -36.40
N GLY A 319 -7.55 -19.12 -35.60
CA GLY A 319 -7.93 -20.39 -34.94
C GLY A 319 -6.97 -20.84 -33.84
N LEU A 320 -6.15 -19.94 -33.31
CA LEU A 320 -5.25 -20.20 -32.19
C LEU A 320 -6.01 -20.21 -30.85
N VAL A 321 -7.11 -19.44 -30.74
CA VAL A 321 -7.95 -19.29 -29.54
C VAL A 321 -9.36 -19.79 -29.86
N SER A 322 -9.94 -20.57 -28.96
CA SER A 322 -11.33 -21.04 -29.10
C SER A 322 -12.33 -19.99 -28.63
N GLN A 323 -13.53 -20.01 -29.22
CA GLN A 323 -14.64 -19.17 -28.75
C GLN A 323 -15.01 -19.48 -27.29
N GLU A 324 -14.94 -20.73 -26.89
CA GLU A 324 -15.24 -21.15 -25.51
C GLU A 324 -14.33 -20.48 -24.48
N ASN A 325 -13.01 -20.44 -24.75
CA ASN A 325 -12.06 -19.77 -23.84
C ASN A 325 -12.33 -18.27 -23.76
N LEU A 326 -12.60 -17.62 -24.89
CA LEU A 326 -12.96 -16.21 -24.94
C LEU A 326 -14.26 -15.94 -24.17
N ASP A 327 -15.31 -16.73 -24.41
CA ASP A 327 -16.61 -16.57 -23.75
C ASP A 327 -16.52 -16.78 -22.25
N ASN A 328 -15.74 -17.75 -21.78
CA ASN A 328 -15.51 -18.01 -20.37
C ASN A 328 -14.83 -16.82 -19.66
N ALA A 329 -13.84 -16.19 -20.29
CA ALA A 329 -13.16 -15.01 -19.75
C ALA A 329 -14.13 -13.83 -19.67
N VAL A 330 -14.89 -13.54 -20.73
CA VAL A 330 -15.87 -12.44 -20.75
C VAL A 330 -16.97 -12.66 -19.70
N LYS A 331 -17.51 -13.87 -19.56
CA LYS A 331 -18.51 -14.19 -18.54
C LYS A 331 -18.04 -13.85 -17.13
N ARG A 332 -16.78 -14.19 -16.77
CA ARG A 332 -16.23 -13.89 -15.43
C ARG A 332 -16.10 -12.39 -15.20
N VAL A 333 -15.60 -11.65 -16.17
CA VAL A 333 -15.49 -10.18 -16.07
C VAL A 333 -16.86 -9.54 -15.96
N LEU A 334 -17.82 -9.93 -16.80
CA LEU A 334 -19.20 -9.42 -16.74
C LEU A 334 -19.90 -9.77 -15.43
N THR A 335 -19.71 -10.99 -14.91
CA THR A 335 -20.26 -11.41 -13.61
C THR A 335 -19.87 -10.42 -12.50
N ALA A 336 -18.61 -9.98 -12.46
CA ALA A 336 -18.17 -8.97 -11.49
C ALA A 336 -18.87 -7.61 -11.70
N ARG A 337 -19.03 -7.17 -12.96
CA ARG A 337 -19.75 -5.91 -13.29
C ARG A 337 -21.23 -5.97 -12.89
N PHE A 338 -21.90 -7.11 -13.10
CA PHE A 338 -23.28 -7.30 -12.63
C PHE A 338 -23.37 -7.27 -11.11
N LYS A 339 -22.46 -7.93 -10.41
CA LYS A 339 -22.38 -7.91 -8.94
C LYS A 339 -22.12 -6.50 -8.39
N LEU A 340 -21.44 -5.62 -9.11
CA LEU A 340 -21.31 -4.19 -8.75
C LEU A 340 -22.61 -3.41 -8.89
N GLY A 341 -23.64 -3.99 -9.56
CA GLY A 341 -24.92 -3.36 -9.80
C GLY A 341 -24.89 -2.26 -10.87
N ILE A 342 -23.91 -2.32 -11.79
CA ILE A 342 -23.74 -1.30 -12.84
C ILE A 342 -24.92 -1.32 -13.82
N PHE A 343 -25.54 -2.49 -14.03
CA PHE A 343 -26.66 -2.71 -14.93
C PHE A 343 -28.04 -2.64 -14.25
N ASP A 344 -28.06 -2.34 -12.93
CA ASP A 344 -29.28 -2.35 -12.12
C ASP A 344 -29.78 -0.93 -11.83
N LYS A 345 -31.05 -0.82 -11.47
CA LYS A 345 -31.61 0.44 -11.00
C LYS A 345 -30.93 0.87 -9.71
N VAL A 346 -30.60 2.15 -9.62
CA VAL A 346 -29.84 2.74 -8.51
C VAL A 346 -30.46 2.44 -7.14
N ASP A 347 -31.81 2.46 -7.04
CA ASP A 347 -32.51 2.32 -5.75
C ASP A 347 -32.43 0.93 -5.12
N ASP A 348 -32.11 -0.11 -5.89
CA ASP A 348 -32.12 -1.49 -5.44
C ASP A 348 -30.74 -1.97 -4.93
N ASN A 349 -29.69 -1.25 -5.28
CA ASN A 349 -28.33 -1.54 -4.75
C ASN A 349 -28.13 -0.82 -3.40
N PRO A 350 -27.90 -1.54 -2.27
CA PRO A 350 -27.75 -0.93 -0.94
C PRO A 350 -26.58 0.07 -0.88
N TYR A 351 -25.55 -0.13 -1.69
CA TYR A 351 -24.39 0.75 -1.73
C TYR A 351 -24.61 2.05 -2.50
N SER A 352 -25.68 2.14 -3.29
CA SER A 352 -26.07 3.38 -3.97
C SER A 352 -26.48 4.51 -3.03
N LYS A 353 -26.81 4.18 -1.77
CA LYS A 353 -27.21 5.13 -0.73
C LYS A 353 -26.04 5.75 0.03
N ILE A 354 -24.81 5.30 -0.24
CA ILE A 354 -23.61 5.88 0.40
C ILE A 354 -23.42 7.30 -0.13
N SER A 355 -23.52 8.28 0.78
CA SER A 355 -23.34 9.70 0.47
C SER A 355 -21.86 10.03 0.24
N PRO A 356 -21.51 10.98 -0.64
CA PRO A 356 -20.15 11.51 -0.76
C PRO A 356 -19.66 12.23 0.52
N ASP A 357 -20.56 12.60 1.45
CA ASP A 357 -20.21 13.23 2.72
C ASP A 357 -19.39 12.31 3.65
N VAL A 358 -19.31 11.01 3.33
CA VAL A 358 -18.44 10.08 4.07
C VAL A 358 -16.94 10.34 3.82
N ILE A 359 -16.61 10.97 2.68
CA ILE A 359 -15.23 11.23 2.26
C ILE A 359 -14.58 12.23 3.23
N GLY A 360 -13.50 11.81 3.88
CA GLY A 360 -12.81 12.61 4.88
C GLY A 360 -13.69 12.96 6.10
N SER A 361 -14.76 12.20 6.35
CA SER A 361 -15.66 12.45 7.48
C SER A 361 -14.91 12.38 8.81
N LYS A 362 -15.43 13.07 9.84
CA LYS A 362 -14.84 13.02 11.18
C LYS A 362 -14.65 11.58 11.69
N LYS A 363 -15.59 10.69 11.39
CA LYS A 363 -15.50 9.26 11.73
C LYS A 363 -14.30 8.58 11.06
N HIS A 364 -14.04 8.88 9.78
CA HIS A 364 -12.91 8.30 9.05
C HIS A 364 -11.58 8.90 9.51
N GLN A 365 -11.53 10.19 9.84
CA GLN A 365 -10.37 10.84 10.45
C GLN A 365 -10.04 10.25 11.83
N GLU A 366 -11.04 10.02 12.68
CA GLU A 366 -10.88 9.36 13.99
C GLU A 366 -10.39 7.91 13.82
N LEU A 367 -10.90 7.17 12.82
CA LEU A 367 -10.45 5.83 12.48
C LEU A 367 -8.98 5.83 11.98
N ALA A 368 -8.58 6.81 11.16
CA ALA A 368 -7.21 6.97 10.70
C ALA A 368 -6.25 7.24 11.88
N LEU A 369 -6.64 8.11 12.81
CA LEU A 369 -5.85 8.37 14.02
C LEU A 369 -5.73 7.12 14.90
N GLU A 370 -6.84 6.43 15.16
CA GLU A 370 -6.82 5.20 15.97
C GLU A 370 -5.98 4.10 15.33
N THR A 371 -6.08 3.94 14.00
CA THR A 371 -5.25 2.99 13.26
C THR A 371 -3.77 3.33 13.34
N SER A 372 -3.43 4.61 13.23
CA SER A 372 -2.06 5.09 13.38
C SER A 372 -1.52 4.82 14.79
N ARG A 373 -2.29 5.10 15.84
CA ARG A 373 -1.93 4.79 17.24
C ARG A 373 -1.67 3.30 17.44
N GLN A 374 -2.57 2.44 16.94
CA GLN A 374 -2.44 0.98 17.10
C GLN A 374 -1.27 0.38 16.33
N SER A 375 -0.78 1.05 15.29
CA SER A 375 0.32 0.56 14.46
C SER A 375 1.71 0.85 15.04
N ILE A 376 1.86 1.89 15.86
CA ILE A 376 3.17 2.33 16.38
C ILE A 376 3.77 1.27 17.32
N VAL A 377 5.04 0.93 17.05
CA VAL A 377 5.80 -0.06 17.82
C VAL A 377 6.84 0.64 18.71
N LEU A 378 6.80 0.38 20.01
CA LEU A 378 7.85 0.77 20.93
C LEU A 378 8.96 -0.30 20.89
N LEU A 379 10.09 0.03 20.26
CA LEU A 379 11.23 -0.91 20.12
C LEU A 379 12.13 -0.91 21.35
N LYS A 380 12.31 0.24 21.98
CA LYS A 380 13.19 0.39 23.14
C LYS A 380 12.68 1.48 24.08
N ASN A 381 12.78 1.25 25.39
CA ASN A 381 12.44 2.24 26.44
C ASN A 381 13.28 1.99 27.69
N GLN A 382 14.53 2.41 27.66
CA GLN A 382 15.42 2.30 28.83
C GLN A 382 15.12 3.40 29.84
N TYR A 383 15.24 3.06 31.11
CA TYR A 383 15.02 3.95 32.23
C TYR A 383 13.61 4.55 32.30
N ASP A 384 12.64 3.94 31.61
CA ASP A 384 11.25 4.42 31.50
C ASP A 384 11.20 5.90 31.07
N ILE A 385 12.08 6.27 30.11
CA ILE A 385 12.16 7.67 29.61
C ILE A 385 10.85 8.08 28.88
N LEU A 386 10.14 7.15 28.32
CA LEU A 386 8.79 7.30 27.79
C LEU A 386 7.77 6.64 28.73
N PRO A 387 6.53 7.20 28.90
CA PRO A 387 6.06 8.42 28.24
C PRO A 387 6.62 9.70 28.87
N LEU A 388 6.80 10.73 28.04
CA LEU A 388 7.22 12.06 28.48
C LEU A 388 6.11 12.77 29.28
N ASN A 389 6.48 13.39 30.41
CA ASN A 389 5.55 14.22 31.16
C ASN A 389 5.77 15.70 30.83
N VAL A 390 4.86 16.29 30.05
CA VAL A 390 4.96 17.72 29.62
C VAL A 390 5.17 18.68 30.78
N LYS A 391 4.69 18.36 32.01
CA LYS A 391 4.82 19.24 33.17
C LYS A 391 6.26 19.36 33.69
N ASP A 392 7.08 18.37 33.41
CA ASP A 392 8.47 18.31 33.89
C ASP A 392 9.47 18.82 32.82
N ILE A 393 8.97 19.28 31.67
CA ILE A 393 9.76 19.67 30.50
C ILE A 393 9.67 21.17 30.28
N LYS A 394 10.81 21.83 30.03
CA LYS A 394 10.87 23.24 29.64
C LYS A 394 11.15 23.43 28.15
N LYS A 395 12.03 22.61 27.59
CA LYS A 395 12.46 22.73 26.21
C LYS A 395 12.65 21.38 25.54
N ILE A 396 12.10 21.22 24.34
CA ILE A 396 12.25 20.04 23.48
C ILE A 396 12.87 20.49 22.16
N ALA A 397 13.95 19.83 21.75
CA ALA A 397 14.43 19.90 20.37
C ALA A 397 13.73 18.84 19.51
N VAL A 398 13.18 19.23 18.38
CA VAL A 398 12.68 18.32 17.36
C VAL A 398 13.58 18.46 16.14
N VAL A 399 14.24 17.37 15.73
CA VAL A 399 15.26 17.35 14.67
C VAL A 399 15.07 16.14 13.77
N GLY A 400 15.76 16.12 12.64
CA GLY A 400 15.88 14.94 11.79
C GLY A 400 15.14 15.02 10.48
N PHE A 401 15.50 14.09 9.60
CA PHE A 401 15.10 14.05 8.19
C PHE A 401 13.58 14.09 7.98
N ASN A 402 12.82 13.34 8.77
CA ASN A 402 11.35 13.25 8.66
C ASN A 402 10.60 14.11 9.70
N ALA A 403 11.29 15.01 10.44
CA ALA A 403 10.66 15.74 11.54
C ALA A 403 9.47 16.61 11.10
N ASN A 404 9.60 17.30 9.96
CA ASN A 404 8.56 18.21 9.44
C ASN A 404 8.02 17.74 8.09
N GLN A 405 7.98 16.44 7.87
CA GLN A 405 7.43 15.82 6.64
C GLN A 405 6.38 14.77 7.00
N VAL A 406 5.45 14.54 6.08
CA VAL A 406 4.55 13.39 6.12
C VAL A 406 4.93 12.45 4.99
N VAL A 407 5.21 11.19 5.32
CA VAL A 407 5.62 10.16 4.37
C VAL A 407 4.53 9.09 4.32
N PHE A 408 3.95 8.86 3.15
CA PHE A 408 2.87 7.89 2.96
C PHE A 408 3.32 6.57 2.32
N GLY A 409 4.46 6.55 1.62
CA GLY A 409 4.91 5.39 0.85
C GLY A 409 4.28 5.32 -0.55
N ASP A 410 4.49 4.19 -1.24
CA ASP A 410 3.93 3.96 -2.58
C ASP A 410 2.41 3.76 -2.55
N TYR A 411 1.77 3.97 -3.71
CA TYR A 411 0.34 3.79 -3.89
C TYR A 411 -0.51 4.53 -2.86
N SER A 412 -0.12 5.76 -2.55
CA SER A 412 -0.85 6.66 -1.66
C SER A 412 -1.70 7.64 -2.44
N GLY A 413 -2.95 7.82 -1.98
CA GLY A 413 -3.83 8.89 -2.43
C GLY A 413 -3.47 10.25 -1.81
N LEU A 414 -4.24 11.26 -2.19
CA LEU A 414 -4.13 12.61 -1.62
C LEU A 414 -5.12 12.78 -0.46
N PRO A 415 -4.69 13.24 0.72
CA PRO A 415 -5.61 13.42 1.84
C PRO A 415 -6.58 14.58 1.63
N VAL A 416 -7.81 14.44 2.16
CA VAL A 416 -8.83 15.52 2.19
C VAL A 416 -8.40 16.65 3.10
N ILE A 417 -7.85 16.30 4.26
CA ILE A 417 -7.37 17.26 5.26
C ILE A 417 -5.85 17.44 5.15
N LYS A 418 -5.35 18.56 5.65
CA LYS A 418 -3.91 18.74 5.78
C LYS A 418 -3.35 17.67 6.71
N PRO A 419 -2.41 16.84 6.26
CA PRO A 419 -1.80 15.83 7.11
C PRO A 419 -0.91 16.46 8.19
N ILE A 420 -0.80 15.80 9.33
CA ILE A 420 -0.05 16.31 10.49
C ILE A 420 1.35 15.69 10.53
N SER A 421 2.39 16.53 10.41
CA SER A 421 3.78 16.10 10.56
C SER A 421 4.12 15.75 12.02
N PRO A 422 5.18 14.99 12.30
CA PRO A 422 5.64 14.71 13.66
C PRO A 422 5.89 15.99 14.46
N LEU A 423 6.55 16.98 13.87
CA LEU A 423 6.78 18.31 14.51
C LEU A 423 5.47 19.00 14.88
N GLU A 424 4.50 19.04 13.96
CA GLU A 424 3.21 19.68 14.20
C GLU A 424 2.43 18.94 15.29
N GLY A 425 2.43 17.60 15.29
CA GLY A 425 1.83 16.77 16.34
C GLY A 425 2.43 17.03 17.71
N ILE A 426 3.75 17.11 17.82
CA ILE A 426 4.46 17.42 19.06
C ILE A 426 4.13 18.84 19.55
N ARG A 427 4.16 19.84 18.65
CA ARG A 427 3.80 21.22 18.99
C ARG A 427 2.36 21.33 19.49
N ASN A 428 1.41 20.70 18.81
CA ASN A 428 0.01 20.69 19.21
C ASN A 428 -0.18 20.06 20.60
N LYS A 429 0.58 18.99 20.89
CA LYS A 429 0.52 18.28 22.18
C LYS A 429 1.11 19.10 23.31
N VAL A 430 2.25 19.70 23.08
CA VAL A 430 2.97 20.48 24.10
C VAL A 430 2.26 21.82 24.39
N GLY A 431 1.74 22.49 23.34
CA GLY A 431 1.14 23.83 23.43
C GLY A 431 2.12 24.82 24.05
N ASP A 432 1.60 25.66 24.93
CA ASP A 432 2.39 26.69 25.64
C ASP A 432 3.10 26.19 26.91
N LYS A 433 3.08 24.87 27.18
CA LYS A 433 3.63 24.31 28.43
C LYS A 433 5.13 24.14 28.41
N ALA A 434 5.73 23.98 27.21
CA ALA A 434 7.16 23.89 26.99
C ALA A 434 7.53 24.49 25.61
N GLU A 435 8.77 24.94 25.48
CA GLU A 435 9.30 25.39 24.20
C GLU A 435 9.62 24.21 23.29
N VAL A 436 9.17 24.26 22.01
CA VAL A 436 9.52 23.27 20.98
C VAL A 436 10.35 23.97 19.90
N THR A 437 11.66 23.76 19.94
CA THR A 437 12.61 24.27 18.94
C THR A 437 12.77 23.22 17.83
N TYR A 438 12.69 23.68 16.58
CA TYR A 438 12.92 22.85 15.41
C TYR A 438 14.12 23.37 14.64
N VAL A 439 15.06 22.49 14.32
CA VAL A 439 16.16 22.78 13.40
C VAL A 439 15.91 21.96 12.13
N LYS A 440 15.90 22.66 10.98
CA LYS A 440 15.67 22.03 9.70
C LYS A 440 16.83 21.12 9.35
N TRP A 441 16.52 19.87 8.96
CA TRP A 441 17.51 18.89 8.54
C TRP A 441 18.43 19.44 7.43
N LYS A 442 19.71 19.30 7.66
CA LYS A 442 20.77 19.55 6.67
C LYS A 442 21.66 18.32 6.66
N THR A 443 21.89 17.70 5.52
CA THR A 443 22.80 16.55 5.46
C THR A 443 24.22 16.99 5.14
N ALA A 444 25.18 16.39 5.86
CA ALA A 444 26.62 16.52 5.58
C ALA A 444 27.11 15.43 4.63
N ALA A 445 26.28 14.43 4.34
CA ALA A 445 26.63 13.47 3.30
C ALA A 445 26.64 14.18 1.95
N ARG A 446 27.40 13.64 1.03
CA ARG A 446 27.42 14.03 -0.39
C ARG A 446 26.07 13.76 -1.06
N ASN A 447 25.00 14.27 -0.45
CA ASN A 447 23.63 14.12 -0.88
C ASN A 447 23.04 15.47 -1.23
N LEU A 448 22.24 15.49 -2.24
CA LEU A 448 21.50 16.67 -2.69
C LEU A 448 20.39 17.03 -1.68
N ASN A 449 20.38 18.27 -1.23
CA ASN A 449 19.33 18.86 -0.39
C ASN A 449 18.55 19.92 -1.14
N LEU A 450 17.33 20.23 -0.70
CA LEU A 450 16.59 21.37 -1.26
C LEU A 450 17.42 22.66 -1.18
N ILE A 451 17.39 23.43 -2.26
CA ILE A 451 17.92 24.79 -2.25
C ILE A 451 16.94 25.67 -1.49
N GLU A 452 17.41 26.28 -0.41
CA GLU A 452 16.58 27.08 0.49
C GLU A 452 16.21 28.45 -0.10
N ALA A 453 15.08 29.02 0.37
CA ALA A 453 14.58 30.31 -0.10
C ALA A 453 15.62 31.43 -0.01
N GLU A 454 16.48 31.42 1.00
CA GLU A 454 17.57 32.42 1.19
C GLU A 454 18.65 32.35 0.12
N ASN A 455 18.76 31.20 -0.54
CA ASN A 455 19.73 30.97 -1.63
C ASN A 455 19.08 31.07 -3.02
N LEU A 456 17.80 31.40 -3.09
CA LEU A 456 17.08 31.62 -4.35
C LEU A 456 16.65 33.09 -4.46
N VAL A 457 16.83 33.65 -5.64
CA VAL A 457 16.50 35.06 -5.92
C VAL A 457 15.63 35.15 -7.15
N ASN A 458 14.45 35.74 -7.02
CA ASN A 458 13.55 36.03 -8.12
C ASN A 458 14.17 37.04 -9.07
N ASP A 459 14.26 36.73 -10.34
CA ASP A 459 14.88 37.58 -11.37
C ASP A 459 14.08 38.84 -11.69
N GLN A 460 12.77 38.87 -11.39
CA GLN A 460 11.89 40.01 -11.68
C GLN A 460 11.77 40.99 -10.50
N THR A 461 11.72 40.49 -9.27
CA THR A 461 11.48 41.32 -8.07
C THR A 461 12.70 41.45 -7.17
N GLY A 462 13.68 40.55 -7.26
CA GLY A 462 14.82 40.49 -6.36
C GLY A 462 14.52 39.90 -5.00
N GLU A 463 13.28 39.46 -4.76
CA GLU A 463 12.86 38.76 -3.52
C GLU A 463 13.40 37.35 -3.48
N SER A 464 13.43 36.72 -2.30
CA SER A 464 13.77 35.30 -2.12
C SER A 464 12.79 34.40 -2.85
N GLY A 465 13.30 33.37 -3.53
CA GLY A 465 12.53 32.39 -4.29
C GLY A 465 12.73 32.51 -5.79
N LEU A 466 12.07 31.67 -6.57
CA LEU A 466 12.07 31.69 -8.04
C LEU A 466 10.72 32.14 -8.59
N TYR A 467 10.74 32.78 -9.77
CA TYR A 467 9.53 33.07 -10.51
C TYR A 467 8.99 31.81 -11.17
N GLY A 468 7.79 31.40 -10.77
CA GLY A 468 7.12 30.19 -11.27
C GLY A 468 6.00 30.53 -12.24
N GLU A 469 5.99 29.84 -13.36
CA GLU A 469 4.95 29.85 -14.39
C GLU A 469 4.29 28.48 -14.44
N TYR A 470 2.95 28.43 -14.39
CA TYR A 470 2.15 27.19 -14.29
C TYR A 470 1.20 27.12 -15.49
N TYR A 471 1.37 26.09 -16.32
CA TYR A 471 0.60 25.89 -17.55
C TYR A 471 -0.43 24.80 -17.38
N ASP A 472 -1.58 24.97 -18.06
CA ASP A 472 -2.72 24.01 -18.01
C ASP A 472 -2.57 22.84 -19.01
N ASP A 473 -1.37 22.64 -19.51
CA ASP A 473 -0.98 21.54 -20.41
C ASP A 473 0.45 21.05 -20.08
N LYS A 474 0.88 19.98 -20.74
CA LYS A 474 2.22 19.39 -20.55
C LYS A 474 3.31 19.90 -21.50
N PHE A 475 3.03 20.95 -22.29
CA PHE A 475 3.92 21.43 -23.36
C PHE A 475 4.45 22.84 -23.12
N LEU A 476 4.13 23.47 -21.99
CA LEU A 476 4.44 24.88 -21.66
C LEU A 476 3.75 25.87 -22.63
N GLU A 477 2.53 25.55 -23.08
CA GLU A 477 1.76 26.33 -24.02
C GLU A 477 0.65 27.12 -23.33
N GLY A 478 0.20 28.22 -23.96
CA GLY A 478 -0.88 29.05 -23.44
C GLY A 478 -0.43 30.15 -22.48
N THR A 479 -1.37 30.70 -21.70
CA THR A 479 -1.08 31.77 -20.71
C THR A 479 -0.89 31.16 -19.34
N PRO A 480 0.31 31.22 -18.75
CA PRO A 480 0.55 30.64 -17.44
C PRO A 480 -0.09 31.45 -16.31
N GLN A 481 -0.42 30.76 -15.23
CA GLN A 481 -0.57 31.39 -13.93
C GLN A 481 0.80 31.57 -13.31
N THR A 482 1.04 32.68 -12.60
CA THR A 482 2.36 33.01 -12.09
C THR A 482 2.36 33.23 -10.59
N ARG A 483 3.46 32.85 -9.93
CA ARG A 483 3.70 33.10 -8.51
C ARG A 483 5.21 33.09 -8.20
N VAL A 484 5.58 33.49 -6.97
CA VAL A 484 6.93 33.27 -6.45
C VAL A 484 6.94 32.02 -5.58
N ASP A 485 7.75 31.04 -5.95
CA ASP A 485 8.00 29.85 -5.14
C ASP A 485 9.24 30.07 -4.27
N LYS A 486 9.07 30.03 -2.96
CA LYS A 486 10.18 30.19 -2.02
C LYS A 486 11.22 29.11 -2.15
N VAL A 487 10.78 27.90 -2.48
CA VAL A 487 11.61 26.73 -2.81
C VAL A 487 10.93 25.97 -3.94
N VAL A 488 11.70 25.33 -4.83
CA VAL A 488 11.14 24.38 -5.78
C VAL A 488 11.15 23.01 -5.11
N ASN A 489 10.03 22.70 -4.49
CA ASN A 489 9.79 21.41 -3.82
C ASN A 489 8.33 21.01 -4.08
N PHE A 490 8.08 20.63 -5.32
CA PHE A 490 6.79 20.20 -5.75
C PHE A 490 6.59 18.74 -5.32
N ASP A 491 5.66 18.51 -4.39
CA ASP A 491 5.26 17.21 -3.87
C ASP A 491 3.76 17.31 -3.56
N PRO A 492 2.91 16.48 -4.18
CA PRO A 492 1.46 16.58 -4.02
C PRO A 492 0.97 16.37 -2.58
N VAL A 493 1.78 15.73 -1.74
CA VAL A 493 1.44 15.44 -0.33
C VAL A 493 1.85 16.60 0.58
N ASN A 494 3.13 16.98 0.53
CA ASN A 494 3.70 17.94 1.50
C ASN A 494 3.65 19.39 1.00
N ASN A 495 3.68 19.61 -0.30
CA ASN A 495 3.66 20.93 -0.91
C ASN A 495 2.95 20.89 -2.27
N PRO A 496 1.62 20.72 -2.28
CA PRO A 496 0.86 20.65 -3.52
C PRO A 496 0.95 21.96 -4.30
N PRO A 497 0.99 21.91 -5.64
CA PRO A 497 1.07 23.08 -6.46
C PRO A 497 -0.23 23.87 -6.43
N ALA A 498 -0.27 24.99 -5.73
CA ALA A 498 -1.34 25.93 -5.96
C ALA A 498 -1.11 26.59 -7.33
N PRO A 499 -2.13 26.94 -8.12
CA PRO A 499 -3.53 26.96 -7.74
C PRO A 499 -4.30 25.68 -8.10
N TYR A 500 -3.62 24.62 -8.57
CA TYR A 500 -4.30 23.45 -9.12
C TYR A 500 -4.75 22.46 -8.06
N THR A 501 -6.04 22.07 -8.11
CA THR A 501 -6.55 20.90 -7.39
C THR A 501 -6.32 19.60 -8.15
N ASN A 502 -6.07 19.69 -9.46
CA ASN A 502 -5.62 18.60 -10.34
C ASN A 502 -4.38 19.06 -11.09
N PHE A 503 -3.23 18.46 -10.82
CA PHE A 503 -1.92 18.79 -11.39
C PHE A 503 -1.45 17.80 -12.46
N ARG A 504 -2.30 16.80 -12.81
CA ARG A 504 -1.98 15.83 -13.88
C ARG A 504 -2.00 16.49 -15.25
N HIS A 505 -1.05 16.10 -16.08
CA HIS A 505 -0.87 16.63 -17.43
C HIS A 505 -0.62 18.16 -17.47
N LYS A 506 0.13 18.64 -16.49
CA LYS A 506 0.52 20.05 -16.34
C LYS A 506 2.01 20.23 -16.54
N SER A 507 2.42 21.45 -16.87
CA SER A 507 3.83 21.81 -16.95
C SER A 507 4.12 23.10 -16.19
N MET A 508 5.38 23.27 -15.80
CA MET A 508 5.82 24.36 -14.96
C MET A 508 7.20 24.82 -15.41
N ARG A 509 7.46 26.12 -15.22
CA ARG A 509 8.78 26.73 -15.44
C ARG A 509 9.13 27.61 -14.26
N TRP A 510 10.34 27.49 -13.78
CA TRP A 510 10.91 28.40 -12.78
C TRP A 510 12.12 29.09 -13.33
N SER A 511 12.26 30.39 -13.03
CA SER A 511 13.42 31.21 -13.40
C SER A 511 13.88 32.11 -12.24
N GLY A 512 15.16 32.44 -12.24
CA GLY A 512 15.79 33.26 -11.24
C GLY A 512 17.27 32.98 -11.09
N TYR A 513 17.80 33.17 -9.87
CA TYR A 513 19.20 32.94 -9.57
C TYR A 513 19.37 32.08 -8.33
N ILE A 514 20.46 31.28 -8.33
CA ILE A 514 21.01 30.62 -7.13
C ILE A 514 22.12 31.52 -6.59
N SER A 515 22.13 31.79 -5.28
CA SER A 515 23.20 32.56 -4.60
C SER A 515 23.78 31.72 -3.45
N PRO A 516 24.98 31.12 -3.60
CA PRO A 516 25.57 30.23 -2.62
C PRO A 516 26.16 31.01 -1.42
N ASN A 517 26.18 30.35 -0.24
CA ASN A 517 26.76 30.87 1.00
C ASN A 517 28.26 30.51 1.16
N PHE A 518 28.74 29.51 0.40
CA PHE A 518 30.11 29.01 0.44
C PHE A 518 30.72 29.05 -0.97
N SER A 519 32.03 29.22 -1.08
CA SER A 519 32.75 29.05 -2.34
C SER A 519 33.25 27.62 -2.48
N GLY A 520 33.17 27.04 -3.70
CA GLY A 520 33.64 25.71 -4.02
C GLY A 520 32.75 24.99 -5.01
N VAL A 521 33.04 23.71 -5.22
CA VAL A 521 32.29 22.88 -6.16
C VAL A 521 31.00 22.40 -5.52
N TYR A 522 29.87 22.85 -6.08
CA TYR A 522 28.52 22.39 -5.77
C TYR A 522 28.09 21.31 -6.74
N LYS A 523 27.29 20.36 -6.30
CA LYS A 523 26.45 19.59 -7.22
C LYS A 523 25.06 20.20 -7.22
N ILE A 524 24.59 20.61 -8.39
CA ILE A 524 23.22 21.11 -8.58
C ILE A 524 22.41 19.98 -9.18
N GLY A 525 21.29 19.64 -8.58
CA GLY A 525 20.47 18.50 -8.99
C GLY A 525 19.01 18.85 -9.12
N VAL A 526 18.30 18.03 -9.87
CA VAL A 526 16.84 18.03 -9.95
C VAL A 526 16.32 16.61 -9.77
N ASN A 527 15.37 16.45 -8.86
CA ASN A 527 14.64 15.19 -8.71
C ASN A 527 13.26 15.37 -9.35
N SER A 528 12.91 14.55 -10.31
CA SER A 528 11.64 14.68 -11.02
C SER A 528 10.98 13.36 -11.35
N ASP A 529 9.66 13.38 -11.38
CA ASP A 529 8.71 12.43 -11.97
C ASP A 529 7.61 13.29 -12.63
N ASP A 530 7.46 13.43 -13.92
CA ASP A 530 8.09 12.90 -15.12
C ASP A 530 9.31 13.74 -15.62
N GLY A 531 9.13 14.39 -16.78
CA GLY A 531 10.20 14.99 -17.57
C GLY A 531 10.67 16.36 -17.07
N VAL A 532 11.97 16.62 -17.22
CA VAL A 532 12.63 17.85 -16.74
C VAL A 532 13.70 18.35 -17.70
N ARG A 533 13.90 19.67 -17.72
CA ARG A 533 15.05 20.33 -18.33
C ARG A 533 15.58 21.41 -17.39
N MET A 534 16.89 21.51 -17.26
CA MET A 534 17.53 22.51 -16.41
C MET A 534 18.64 23.23 -17.15
N TRP A 535 18.66 24.57 -17.03
CA TRP A 535 19.70 25.44 -17.54
C TRP A 535 20.39 26.13 -16.37
N LEU A 536 21.72 26.19 -16.43
CA LEU A 536 22.56 26.99 -15.53
C LEU A 536 23.37 28.00 -16.36
N ASN A 537 23.30 29.27 -15.99
CA ASN A 537 23.91 30.38 -16.73
C ASN A 537 23.62 30.39 -18.26
N GLY A 538 22.42 29.91 -18.63
CA GLY A 538 21.94 29.79 -20.01
C GLY A 538 22.36 28.54 -20.76
N GLU A 539 23.21 27.68 -20.19
CA GLU A 539 23.60 26.39 -20.74
C GLU A 539 22.60 25.30 -20.29
N LEU A 540 22.12 24.47 -21.24
CA LEU A 540 21.25 23.34 -20.96
C LEU A 540 22.10 22.19 -20.37
N VAL A 541 21.91 21.90 -19.07
CA VAL A 541 22.75 20.96 -18.32
C VAL A 541 22.01 19.64 -17.98
N VAL A 542 20.67 19.65 -18.04
CA VAL A 542 19.82 18.45 -17.93
C VAL A 542 18.76 18.55 -19.03
N ASP A 543 18.62 17.51 -19.86
CA ASP A 543 17.61 17.40 -20.92
C ASP A 543 16.97 15.99 -20.90
N GLU A 544 15.99 15.80 -20.02
CA GLU A 544 15.29 14.55 -19.79
C GLU A 544 13.77 14.75 -20.01
N TRP A 545 13.41 15.31 -21.18
CA TRP A 545 12.03 15.67 -21.53
C TRP A 545 11.25 14.47 -22.09
N HIS A 546 11.01 13.45 -21.25
CA HIS A 546 10.23 12.25 -21.57
C HIS A 546 9.55 11.68 -20.31
N ASN A 547 8.57 10.79 -20.48
CA ASN A 547 7.91 10.13 -19.36
C ASN A 547 8.90 9.23 -18.63
N ARG A 548 9.01 9.40 -17.31
CA ARG A 548 9.89 8.59 -16.48
C ARG A 548 9.41 8.57 -15.02
N GLY A 549 9.74 7.54 -14.30
CA GLY A 549 9.56 7.54 -12.84
C GLY A 549 10.61 8.41 -12.15
N MET A 550 10.40 8.68 -10.85
CA MET A 550 11.25 9.57 -10.05
C MET A 550 12.74 9.26 -10.21
N THR A 551 13.47 10.22 -10.78
CA THR A 551 14.90 10.14 -11.07
C THR A 551 15.59 11.45 -10.69
N THR A 552 16.83 11.36 -10.21
CA THR A 552 17.64 12.53 -9.87
C THR A 552 18.76 12.71 -10.89
N ASP A 553 18.79 13.86 -11.55
CA ASP A 553 19.86 14.30 -12.44
C ASP A 553 20.69 15.37 -11.75
N GLN A 554 22.00 15.41 -11.96
CA GLN A 554 22.89 16.35 -11.30
C GLN A 554 24.09 16.75 -12.16
N VAL A 555 24.60 17.95 -11.91
CA VAL A 555 25.81 18.52 -12.55
C VAL A 555 26.69 19.19 -11.50
N GLU A 556 27.99 19.21 -11.71
CA GLU A 556 28.94 19.98 -10.89
C GLU A 556 29.12 21.39 -11.42
N LEU A 557 29.11 22.39 -10.51
CA LEU A 557 29.31 23.78 -10.81
C LEU A 557 30.20 24.42 -9.74
N ASP A 558 31.32 25.04 -10.13
CA ASP A 558 32.15 25.82 -9.21
C ASP A 558 31.50 27.19 -8.98
N MET A 559 31.18 27.49 -7.72
CA MET A 559 30.41 28.69 -7.35
C MET A 559 31.14 29.48 -6.26
N ASN A 560 31.01 30.80 -6.32
CA ASN A 560 31.58 31.72 -5.33
C ASN A 560 30.51 32.24 -4.39
N ALA A 561 30.79 32.30 -3.11
CA ALA A 561 29.87 32.83 -2.09
C ALA A 561 29.37 34.23 -2.45
N GLY A 562 28.06 34.44 -2.42
CA GLY A 562 27.38 35.72 -2.68
C GLY A 562 27.24 36.08 -4.16
N GLU A 563 27.81 35.34 -5.11
CA GLU A 563 27.54 35.53 -6.54
C GLU A 563 26.17 34.98 -6.93
N LYS A 564 25.65 35.41 -8.08
CA LYS A 564 24.34 34.95 -8.61
C LYS A 564 24.55 34.12 -9.86
N TYR A 565 23.99 32.92 -9.88
CA TYR A 565 24.06 31.96 -10.97
C TYR A 565 22.65 31.79 -11.55
N ALA A 566 22.45 32.13 -12.81
CA ALA A 566 21.14 32.07 -13.44
C ALA A 566 20.65 30.62 -13.54
N ILE A 567 19.43 30.39 -13.14
CA ILE A 567 18.73 29.07 -13.25
C ILE A 567 17.42 29.21 -14.00
N LYS A 568 17.16 28.28 -14.92
CA LYS A 568 15.84 28.01 -15.48
C LYS A 568 15.59 26.53 -15.38
N LEU A 569 14.42 26.16 -14.83
CA LEU A 569 13.96 24.77 -14.66
C LEU A 569 12.60 24.62 -15.33
N GLU A 570 12.43 23.64 -16.18
CA GLU A 570 11.17 23.25 -16.81
C GLU A 570 10.82 21.82 -16.40
N TYR A 571 9.55 21.58 -16.13
CA TYR A 571 9.02 20.30 -15.67
C TYR A 571 7.65 20.03 -16.29
N PHE A 572 7.34 18.77 -16.59
CA PHE A 572 5.96 18.33 -16.87
C PHE A 572 5.61 17.04 -16.14
N ASP A 573 4.33 16.91 -15.79
CA ASP A 573 3.70 15.69 -15.29
C ASP A 573 2.82 15.06 -16.36
N ASN A 574 2.92 13.73 -16.55
CA ASN A 574 2.08 12.94 -17.45
C ASN A 574 1.19 11.93 -16.72
N GLY A 575 1.19 11.94 -15.39
CA GLY A 575 0.39 11.06 -14.53
C GLY A 575 1.25 10.12 -13.70
N GLY A 576 0.69 9.59 -12.63
CA GLY A 576 1.44 8.82 -11.64
C GLY A 576 1.81 9.67 -10.43
N ASP A 577 3.01 9.50 -9.90
CA ASP A 577 3.59 10.41 -8.90
C ASP A 577 4.01 11.71 -9.61
N ALA A 578 3.83 12.86 -8.96
CA ALA A 578 4.19 14.16 -9.52
C ALA A 578 5.17 14.84 -8.57
N ILE A 579 6.45 14.82 -8.91
CA ILE A 579 7.51 15.36 -8.05
C ILE A 579 8.46 16.21 -8.88
N CYS A 580 8.79 17.42 -8.39
CA CYS A 580 9.88 18.24 -8.90
C CYS A 580 10.57 18.97 -7.76
N GLN A 581 11.86 18.69 -7.55
CA GLN A 581 12.66 19.25 -6.47
C GLN A 581 13.97 19.78 -7.01
N LEU A 582 14.28 21.05 -6.72
CA LEU A 582 15.59 21.65 -7.04
C LEU A 582 16.52 21.48 -5.84
N LEU A 583 17.64 20.81 -6.07
CA LEU A 583 18.53 20.32 -5.04
C LEU A 583 19.96 20.82 -5.24
N TRP A 584 20.73 20.82 -4.17
CA TRP A 584 22.19 20.98 -4.24
C TRP A 584 22.94 20.23 -3.14
N GLU A 585 24.20 19.90 -3.42
CA GLU A 585 25.21 19.51 -2.43
C GLU A 585 26.15 20.69 -2.22
N VAL A 586 26.28 21.15 -0.97
CA VAL A 586 27.09 22.31 -0.62
C VAL A 586 28.50 21.89 -0.19
N PRO A 587 29.59 22.65 -0.50
CA PRO A 587 30.95 22.33 -0.09
C PRO A 587 31.24 22.72 1.39
N ALA A 588 30.30 22.42 2.31
CA ALA A 588 30.42 22.77 3.73
C ALA A 588 30.92 21.58 4.58
N THR A 589 31.58 21.85 5.71
CA THR A 589 31.98 20.82 6.66
C THR A 589 30.81 20.35 7.55
N THR A 590 30.89 19.13 8.07
CA THR A 590 29.90 18.58 9.02
C THR A 590 29.74 19.48 10.26
N GLU A 591 30.84 20.08 10.74
CA GLU A 591 30.84 20.94 11.92
C GLU A 591 30.06 22.24 11.68
N ASP A 592 30.23 22.85 10.51
CA ASP A 592 29.46 24.06 10.12
C ASP A 592 27.97 23.76 9.98
N LEU A 593 27.63 22.63 9.40
CA LEU A 593 26.24 22.24 9.14
C LEU A 593 25.46 21.93 10.43
N TYR A 594 26.06 21.27 11.41
CA TYR A 594 25.36 20.79 12.61
C TYR A 594 25.55 21.69 13.84
N LYS A 595 26.19 22.86 13.70
CA LYS A 595 26.46 23.77 14.82
C LYS A 595 25.19 24.22 15.54
N GLU A 596 24.17 24.59 14.80
CA GLU A 596 22.87 25.00 15.37
C GLU A 596 22.16 23.84 16.04
N ASP A 597 22.12 22.67 15.40
CA ASP A 597 21.51 21.45 15.91
C ASP A 597 22.13 21.01 17.22
N LYS A 598 23.46 21.02 17.31
CA LYS A 598 24.22 20.69 18.52
C LYS A 598 23.92 21.65 19.67
N GLN A 599 23.85 22.95 19.38
CA GLN A 599 23.53 23.95 20.39
C GLN A 599 22.10 23.77 20.91
N VAL A 600 21.13 23.59 20.02
CA VAL A 600 19.72 23.36 20.39
C VAL A 600 19.56 22.06 21.18
N ALA A 601 20.25 20.99 20.77
CA ALA A 601 20.27 19.72 21.49
C ALA A 601 20.79 19.88 22.93
N LYS A 602 21.92 20.59 23.09
CA LYS A 602 22.54 20.86 24.40
C LYS A 602 21.66 21.66 25.35
N GLU A 603 20.86 22.59 24.80
CA GLU A 603 19.98 23.46 25.58
C GLU A 603 18.62 22.84 25.93
N SER A 604 18.28 21.68 25.37
CA SER A 604 17.00 21.04 25.52
C SER A 604 17.00 19.95 26.59
N ASP A 605 15.87 19.77 27.29
CA ASP A 605 15.67 18.69 28.26
C ASP A 605 15.64 17.34 27.54
N TYR A 606 15.01 17.29 26.37
CA TYR A 606 14.91 16.13 25.49
C TYR A 606 15.13 16.49 24.03
N VAL A 607 15.67 15.55 23.26
CA VAL A 607 15.76 15.63 21.81
C VAL A 607 14.91 14.53 21.20
N ILE A 608 13.98 14.88 20.33
CA ILE A 608 13.18 13.95 19.54
C ILE A 608 13.71 14.01 18.10
N ALA A 609 14.42 12.98 17.68
CA ALA A 609 14.96 12.86 16.32
C ALA A 609 14.06 11.96 15.46
N VAL A 610 13.43 12.54 14.44
CA VAL A 610 12.57 11.77 13.51
C VAL A 610 13.40 11.42 12.26
N MET A 611 13.77 10.15 12.17
CA MET A 611 14.66 9.60 11.14
C MET A 611 13.92 8.57 10.28
N GLY A 612 14.56 8.06 9.25
CA GLY A 612 14.01 6.98 8.45
C GLY A 612 14.36 7.05 6.98
N ILE A 613 13.54 6.41 6.18
CA ILE A 613 13.69 6.31 4.72
C ILE A 613 12.36 6.69 4.04
N ASN A 614 12.38 6.83 2.74
CA ASN A 614 11.21 7.17 1.93
C ASN A 614 11.34 6.55 0.53
N LYS A 615 10.48 6.96 -0.41
CA LYS A 615 10.45 6.50 -1.81
C LYS A 615 11.77 6.69 -2.58
N SER A 616 12.71 7.51 -2.11
CA SER A 616 14.03 7.62 -2.75
C SER A 616 14.91 6.40 -2.50
N ILE A 617 14.58 5.57 -1.51
CA ILE A 617 15.36 4.40 -1.09
C ILE A 617 14.59 3.10 -1.31
N GLU A 618 13.30 3.05 -0.97
CA GLU A 618 12.44 1.87 -1.14
C GLU A 618 11.16 2.23 -1.88
N LYS A 619 10.89 1.56 -2.98
CA LYS A 619 9.67 1.73 -3.78
C LYS A 619 9.55 0.64 -4.83
N GLU A 620 8.42 0.61 -5.53
CA GLU A 620 8.28 -0.16 -6.76
C GLU A 620 9.37 0.22 -7.77
N GLY A 621 9.97 -0.79 -8.39
CA GLY A 621 11.10 -0.65 -9.33
C GLY A 621 12.48 -0.48 -8.68
N ARG A 622 12.59 -0.57 -7.34
CA ARG A 622 13.87 -0.40 -6.64
C ARG A 622 13.97 -1.25 -5.38
N ASP A 623 14.85 -2.23 -5.40
CA ASP A 623 15.25 -2.98 -4.21
C ASP A 623 16.33 -2.25 -3.41
N ARG A 624 16.39 -2.53 -2.11
CA ARG A 624 17.41 -2.01 -1.19
C ARG A 624 18.67 -2.86 -1.26
N THR A 625 19.83 -2.23 -1.32
CA THR A 625 21.14 -2.89 -1.22
C THR A 625 21.66 -2.95 0.21
N SER A 626 21.07 -2.17 1.14
CA SER A 626 21.45 -2.09 2.54
C SER A 626 20.20 -2.03 3.42
N LEU A 627 20.29 -2.63 4.62
CA LEU A 627 19.26 -2.50 5.66
C LEU A 627 19.53 -1.33 6.62
N ALA A 628 20.72 -0.72 6.57
CA ALA A 628 21.05 0.40 7.43
C ALA A 628 20.28 1.66 7.04
N LEU A 629 20.08 2.56 8.00
CA LEU A 629 19.77 3.95 7.68
C LEU A 629 20.91 4.57 6.86
N PRO A 630 20.64 5.60 6.05
CA PRO A 630 21.68 6.40 5.42
C PRO A 630 22.77 6.82 6.42
N GLU A 631 24.03 6.74 6.00
CA GLU A 631 25.15 6.96 6.89
C GLU A 631 25.19 8.37 7.52
N ASP A 632 24.71 9.36 6.80
CA ASP A 632 24.58 10.73 7.28
C ASP A 632 23.60 10.83 8.45
N GLN A 633 22.48 10.10 8.41
CA GLN A 633 21.53 10.05 9.52
C GLN A 633 22.14 9.41 10.76
N ILE A 634 22.90 8.34 10.60
CA ILE A 634 23.60 7.69 11.72
C ILE A 634 24.67 8.59 12.33
N ASN A 635 25.47 9.24 11.49
CA ASN A 635 26.52 10.16 11.95
C ASN A 635 25.93 11.39 12.64
N TYR A 636 24.85 11.96 12.11
CA TYR A 636 24.10 13.02 12.76
C TYR A 636 23.61 12.62 14.16
N LEU A 637 22.98 11.46 14.28
CA LEU A 637 22.50 10.96 15.56
C LEU A 637 23.63 10.79 16.59
N LYS A 638 24.83 10.40 16.16
CA LYS A 638 26.00 10.30 17.03
C LYS A 638 26.42 11.69 17.56
N GLU A 639 26.44 12.70 16.69
CA GLU A 639 26.78 14.08 17.07
C GLU A 639 25.74 14.64 18.04
N ILE A 640 24.44 14.47 17.77
CA ILE A 640 23.36 14.91 18.66
C ILE A 640 23.40 14.18 20.00
N TYR A 641 23.62 12.85 19.99
CA TYR A 641 23.77 12.05 21.21
C TYR A 641 24.98 12.44 22.06
N ALA A 642 26.05 12.96 21.45
CA ALA A 642 27.21 13.48 22.18
C ALA A 642 26.83 14.69 23.05
N GLU A 643 25.94 15.56 22.55
CA GLU A 643 25.48 16.77 23.24
C GLU A 643 24.34 16.50 24.24
N ASN A 644 23.41 15.57 23.91
CA ASN A 644 22.26 15.28 24.78
C ASN A 644 21.96 13.78 24.82
N LYS A 645 22.03 13.18 26.02
CA LYS A 645 21.76 11.75 26.25
C LYS A 645 20.28 11.40 26.31
N ASN A 646 19.40 12.37 26.52
CA ASN A 646 17.95 12.19 26.51
C ASN A 646 17.41 12.24 25.06
N LEU A 647 18.03 11.44 24.20
CA LEU A 647 17.68 11.33 22.79
C LEU A 647 16.61 10.25 22.61
N ILE A 648 15.50 10.63 22.00
CA ILE A 648 14.42 9.73 21.59
C ILE A 648 14.42 9.69 20.04
N VAL A 649 14.48 8.49 19.46
CA VAL A 649 14.42 8.33 18.00
C VAL A 649 13.05 7.81 17.60
N VAL A 650 12.41 8.49 16.66
CA VAL A 650 11.20 8.05 15.98
C VAL A 650 11.61 7.66 14.55
N LEU A 651 11.39 6.40 14.20
CA LEU A 651 11.66 5.87 12.86
C LEU A 651 10.41 6.02 11.99
N VAL A 652 10.59 6.55 10.79
CA VAL A 652 9.56 6.61 9.73
C VAL A 652 10.12 5.85 8.54
N ALA A 653 9.69 4.58 8.37
CA ALA A 653 10.20 3.67 7.35
C ALA A 653 9.17 2.57 7.06
N GLY A 654 9.14 2.05 5.83
CA GLY A 654 8.19 1.01 5.45
C GLY A 654 8.73 -0.42 5.57
N SER A 655 10.00 -0.61 5.91
CA SER A 655 10.65 -1.92 6.03
C SER A 655 11.63 -1.97 7.19
N SER A 656 12.16 -3.17 7.51
CA SER A 656 13.08 -3.34 8.62
C SER A 656 14.40 -2.59 8.40
N LEU A 657 14.94 -2.05 9.50
CA LEU A 657 16.19 -1.28 9.53
C LEU A 657 17.22 -1.93 10.45
N ALA A 658 18.48 -2.02 9.98
CA ALA A 658 19.61 -2.43 10.81
C ALA A 658 20.11 -1.24 11.63
N ILE A 659 19.52 -1.02 12.79
CA ILE A 659 19.77 0.13 13.67
C ILE A 659 20.70 -0.19 14.85
N ASN A 660 21.70 -1.03 14.64
CA ASN A 660 22.57 -1.58 15.70
C ASN A 660 23.17 -0.52 16.64
N TRP A 661 23.66 0.60 16.11
CA TRP A 661 24.23 1.67 16.95
C TRP A 661 23.14 2.32 17.83
N MET A 662 21.95 2.55 17.29
CA MET A 662 20.84 3.14 18.05
C MET A 662 20.34 2.18 19.13
N ASP A 663 20.23 0.89 18.82
CA ASP A 663 19.82 -0.12 19.79
C ASP A 663 20.74 -0.17 21.02
N VAL A 664 22.05 0.04 20.83
CA VAL A 664 23.02 0.07 21.93
C VAL A 664 22.94 1.39 22.70
N ASN A 665 22.87 2.55 22.02
CA ASN A 665 23.17 3.86 22.61
C ASN A 665 21.92 4.68 22.95
N VAL A 666 20.89 4.68 22.10
CA VAL A 666 19.71 5.53 22.25
C VAL A 666 18.78 4.95 23.32
N PRO A 667 18.33 5.74 24.32
CA PRO A 667 17.49 5.20 25.40
C PRO A 667 16.06 4.85 24.97
N ALA A 668 15.46 5.54 24.00
CA ALA A 668 14.12 5.19 23.50
C ALA A 668 14.05 5.24 21.97
N ILE A 669 13.43 4.22 21.39
CA ILE A 669 13.24 4.06 19.94
C ILE A 669 11.80 3.65 19.68
N VAL A 670 11.13 4.41 18.83
CA VAL A 670 9.74 4.19 18.39
C VAL A 670 9.73 4.01 16.88
N ASP A 671 9.07 2.97 16.38
CA ASP A 671 8.85 2.77 14.94
C ASP A 671 7.41 3.14 14.61
N ALA A 672 7.26 4.16 13.80
CA ALA A 672 5.96 4.71 13.40
C ALA A 672 5.54 4.29 11.98
N TRP A 673 6.38 3.54 11.25
CA TRP A 673 6.15 3.14 9.85
C TRP A 673 5.90 4.35 8.94
N TYR A 674 5.01 4.21 7.96
CA TYR A 674 4.36 5.31 7.23
C TYR A 674 2.96 5.49 7.82
N PRO A 675 2.78 6.44 8.75
CA PRO A 675 1.67 6.41 9.70
C PRO A 675 0.38 7.09 9.21
N GLY A 676 0.28 7.46 7.93
CA GLY A 676 -0.91 8.09 7.36
C GLY A 676 -1.10 9.57 7.73
N GLU A 677 -2.28 10.12 7.41
CA GLU A 677 -2.56 11.56 7.53
C GLU A 677 -2.56 12.09 8.97
N ALA A 678 -2.88 11.22 9.95
CA ALA A 678 -2.92 11.55 11.38
C ALA A 678 -1.63 11.16 12.13
N GLY A 679 -0.58 10.76 11.40
CA GLY A 679 0.64 10.18 11.95
C GLY A 679 1.35 11.03 13.00
N GLY A 680 1.46 12.35 12.77
CA GLY A 680 2.10 13.25 13.74
C GLY A 680 1.37 13.32 15.06
N THR A 681 0.03 13.30 15.05
CA THR A 681 -0.79 13.25 16.27
C THR A 681 -0.58 11.92 17.00
N ALA A 682 -0.62 10.79 16.30
CA ALA A 682 -0.43 9.47 16.88
C ALA A 682 0.97 9.30 17.51
N ILE A 683 2.02 9.80 16.84
CA ILE A 683 3.38 9.83 17.37
C ILE A 683 3.42 10.61 18.67
N ALA A 684 2.84 11.81 18.69
CA ALA A 684 2.78 12.63 19.91
C ALA A 684 2.00 11.94 21.02
N ASP A 685 0.86 11.32 20.74
CA ASP A 685 0.06 10.60 21.74
C ASP A 685 0.83 9.45 22.39
N VAL A 686 1.63 8.73 21.61
CA VAL A 686 2.52 7.69 22.14
C VAL A 686 3.64 8.32 22.96
N LEU A 687 4.37 9.31 22.44
CA LEU A 687 5.50 9.90 23.14
C LEU A 687 5.11 10.51 24.49
N PHE A 688 3.90 11.07 24.60
CA PHE A 688 3.43 11.74 25.82
C PHE A 688 2.43 10.91 26.64
N GLY A 689 2.18 9.66 26.27
CA GLY A 689 1.41 8.71 27.07
C GLY A 689 -0.10 8.82 27.00
N ASP A 690 -0.68 9.54 26.04
CA ASP A 690 -2.12 9.53 25.80
C ASP A 690 -2.57 8.20 25.21
N TYR A 691 -1.64 7.51 24.56
CA TYR A 691 -1.81 6.16 24.04
C TYR A 691 -0.66 5.26 24.49
N ASN A 692 -0.97 4.11 25.06
CA ASN A 692 0.03 3.11 25.42
C ASN A 692 0.32 2.23 24.21
N PRO A 693 1.55 2.24 23.64
CA PRO A 693 1.87 1.52 22.42
C PRO A 693 1.67 0.01 22.57
N ALA A 694 1.09 -0.59 21.55
CA ALA A 694 0.83 -2.02 21.48
C ALA A 694 0.98 -2.60 20.06
N GLY A 695 1.56 -1.86 19.12
CA GLY A 695 1.96 -2.37 17.81
C GLY A 695 3.01 -3.47 17.94
N ARG A 696 3.03 -4.40 16.99
CA ARG A 696 3.99 -5.51 16.95
C ARG A 696 4.60 -5.62 15.56
N LEU A 697 5.90 -5.89 15.49
CA LEU A 697 6.62 -6.03 14.23
C LEU A 697 6.01 -7.15 13.37
N PRO A 698 5.62 -6.89 12.11
CA PRO A 698 5.11 -7.92 11.21
C PRO A 698 6.22 -8.71 10.50
N PHE A 699 7.48 -8.38 10.75
CA PHE A 699 8.66 -9.08 10.24
C PHE A 699 9.88 -8.92 11.17
N THR A 700 10.87 -9.78 10.94
CA THR A 700 12.14 -9.80 11.67
C THR A 700 13.03 -8.61 11.28
N PHE A 701 13.63 -7.94 12.26
CA PHE A 701 14.69 -6.95 12.05
C PHE A 701 16.05 -7.64 12.16
N TYR A 702 16.75 -7.76 11.04
CA TYR A 702 18.08 -8.35 10.97
C TYR A 702 19.16 -7.33 11.34
N LYS A 703 20.30 -7.80 11.78
CA LYS A 703 21.46 -6.95 12.14
C LYS A 703 22.23 -6.48 10.91
N SER A 704 22.18 -7.24 9.81
CA SER A 704 22.95 -6.98 8.59
C SER A 704 22.32 -7.66 7.38
N VAL A 705 22.61 -7.13 6.18
CA VAL A 705 22.32 -7.81 4.91
C VAL A 705 23.05 -9.16 4.83
N SER A 706 24.24 -9.28 5.45
CA SER A 706 25.00 -10.54 5.47
C SER A 706 24.32 -11.68 6.23
N ASP A 707 23.27 -11.40 7.01
CA ASP A 707 22.46 -12.40 7.69
C ASP A 707 21.47 -13.11 6.73
N LEU A 708 21.27 -12.55 5.54
CA LEU A 708 20.27 -13.01 4.59
C LEU A 708 20.88 -13.89 3.49
N PRO A 709 20.18 -14.93 3.03
CA PRO A 709 20.51 -15.62 1.80
C PRO A 709 20.50 -14.69 0.57
N ASP A 710 21.00 -15.20 -0.55
CA ASP A 710 20.86 -14.49 -1.84
C ASP A 710 19.41 -14.12 -2.12
N MET A 711 19.18 -12.94 -2.70
CA MET A 711 17.82 -12.45 -2.98
C MET A 711 17.08 -13.36 -3.98
N ASP A 712 17.81 -14.00 -4.89
CA ASP A 712 17.27 -14.96 -5.85
C ASP A 712 16.96 -16.34 -5.25
N ASP A 713 17.37 -16.61 -4.00
CA ASP A 713 16.96 -17.82 -3.29
C ASP A 713 15.54 -17.68 -2.73
N TYR A 714 14.58 -18.23 -3.45
CA TYR A 714 13.16 -18.21 -3.08
C TYR A 714 12.75 -19.32 -2.11
N GLU A 715 13.67 -20.25 -1.79
CA GLU A 715 13.39 -21.32 -0.83
C GLU A 715 13.49 -20.79 0.60
N VAL A 716 12.34 -20.42 1.19
CA VAL A 716 12.28 -19.79 2.53
C VAL A 716 12.96 -20.64 3.60
N SER A 717 12.94 -21.97 3.43
CA SER A 717 13.55 -22.93 4.37
C SER A 717 15.07 -22.88 4.41
N ASN A 718 15.73 -22.10 3.54
CA ASN A 718 17.18 -21.89 3.53
C ASN A 718 17.65 -20.79 4.52
N GLY A 719 16.81 -20.39 5.48
CA GLY A 719 17.22 -19.53 6.58
C GLY A 719 16.60 -18.13 6.54
N ARG A 720 15.42 -17.97 5.94
CA ARG A 720 14.67 -16.69 5.96
C ARG A 720 13.61 -16.68 7.06
N THR A 721 13.24 -15.50 7.49
CA THR A 721 12.17 -15.19 8.45
C THR A 721 12.38 -15.83 9.82
N TYR A 722 11.60 -15.47 10.83
CA TYR A 722 11.64 -16.10 12.15
C TYR A 722 11.41 -17.62 12.10
N MET A 723 10.83 -18.12 10.98
CA MET A 723 10.51 -19.54 10.81
C MET A 723 11.75 -20.39 10.59
N TYR A 724 12.78 -19.88 9.92
CA TYR A 724 13.96 -20.68 9.54
C TYR A 724 15.30 -20.01 9.84
N PHE A 725 15.35 -18.70 10.13
CA PHE A 725 16.60 -18.02 10.50
C PHE A 725 17.03 -18.44 11.91
N LYS A 726 18.29 -18.87 12.04
CA LYS A 726 18.87 -19.38 13.28
C LYS A 726 19.81 -18.40 13.97
N GLY A 727 20.15 -17.31 13.31
CA GLY A 727 21.06 -16.29 13.83
C GLY A 727 20.39 -15.38 14.87
N ASP A 728 21.18 -14.49 15.44
CA ASP A 728 20.69 -13.44 16.32
C ASP A 728 20.11 -12.29 15.51
N VAL A 729 18.90 -11.89 15.83
CA VAL A 729 18.19 -10.77 15.23
C VAL A 729 18.29 -9.52 16.10
N LEU A 730 18.10 -8.36 15.50
CA LEU A 730 18.00 -7.10 16.24
C LEU A 730 16.67 -7.04 17.01
N TYR A 731 15.55 -7.23 16.31
CA TYR A 731 14.23 -7.41 16.92
C TYR A 731 13.50 -8.59 16.25
N PRO A 732 12.89 -9.49 17.04
CA PRO A 732 12.21 -10.66 16.48
C PRO A 732 10.82 -10.32 15.92
N PHE A 733 10.30 -11.14 15.02
CA PHE A 733 8.92 -11.11 14.58
C PHE A 733 7.94 -11.10 15.77
N GLY A 734 6.92 -10.25 15.71
CA GLY A 734 5.92 -10.07 16.74
C GLY A 734 6.36 -9.21 17.93
N TYR A 735 7.57 -8.64 17.92
CA TYR A 735 8.10 -7.82 18.99
C TYR A 735 7.48 -6.43 19.06
N GLY A 736 7.34 -5.92 20.28
CA GLY A 736 6.94 -4.57 20.64
C GLY A 736 6.76 -4.45 22.14
N LEU A 737 7.17 -3.33 22.72
CA LEU A 737 7.04 -3.01 24.14
C LEU A 737 5.73 -2.28 24.43
N SER A 738 5.42 -2.15 25.70
CA SER A 738 4.28 -1.38 26.25
C SER A 738 4.75 -0.60 27.48
N TYR A 739 4.04 0.48 27.84
CA TYR A 739 4.24 1.22 29.11
C TYR A 739 3.74 0.45 30.33
N THR A 740 3.06 -0.69 30.12
CA THR A 740 2.59 -1.56 31.18
C THR A 740 3.20 -2.95 31.07
N GLN A 741 2.95 -3.81 32.07
CA GLN A 741 3.47 -5.17 32.12
C GLN A 741 2.33 -6.17 32.12
N PHE A 742 2.50 -7.27 31.37
CA PHE A 742 1.53 -8.37 31.30
C PHE A 742 2.13 -9.66 31.85
N LYS A 743 1.39 -10.30 32.76
CA LYS A 743 1.71 -11.61 33.27
C LYS A 743 0.86 -12.66 32.53
N TYR A 744 1.53 -13.71 32.09
CA TYR A 744 0.91 -14.87 31.44
C TYR A 744 0.87 -16.03 32.44
N ASP A 745 -0.27 -16.72 32.55
CA ASP A 745 -0.49 -17.80 33.51
C ASP A 745 -1.45 -18.87 32.97
N SER A 746 -1.52 -20.01 33.64
CA SER A 746 -2.58 -21.03 33.52
C SER A 746 -2.74 -21.66 32.15
N LEU A 747 -1.61 -21.96 31.44
CA LEU A 747 -1.64 -22.62 30.13
C LEU A 747 -2.31 -24.02 30.22
N LYS A 748 -3.42 -24.18 29.49
CA LYS A 748 -4.12 -25.47 29.33
C LYS A 748 -4.10 -25.89 27.87
N VAL A 749 -3.83 -27.18 27.62
CA VAL A 749 -3.87 -27.79 26.30
C VAL A 749 -4.75 -29.05 26.39
N LYS A 750 -5.95 -28.97 25.82
CA LYS A 750 -6.94 -30.04 25.85
C LYS A 750 -7.16 -30.61 24.44
N SER A 751 -7.19 -31.91 24.29
CA SER A 751 -7.58 -32.58 23.03
C SER A 751 -9.10 -32.67 22.93
N GLU A 752 -9.60 -32.36 21.75
CA GLU A 752 -10.95 -32.70 21.29
C GLU A 752 -10.85 -33.72 20.14
N SER A 753 -11.98 -34.11 19.54
CA SER A 753 -11.97 -35.13 18.46
C SER A 753 -11.07 -34.74 17.28
N ASP A 754 -11.19 -33.51 16.78
CA ASP A 754 -10.48 -33.01 15.58
C ASP A 754 -9.71 -31.72 15.83
N ALA A 755 -9.55 -31.30 17.08
CA ALA A 755 -8.89 -30.06 17.44
C ALA A 755 -8.15 -30.17 18.78
N VAL A 756 -7.30 -29.19 19.03
CA VAL A 756 -6.68 -28.94 20.34
C VAL A 756 -7.12 -27.54 20.79
N LEU A 757 -7.69 -27.45 21.98
CA LEU A 757 -8.00 -26.18 22.62
C LEU A 757 -6.80 -25.75 23.49
N ILE A 758 -6.29 -24.55 23.23
CA ILE A 758 -5.17 -23.96 23.96
C ILE A 758 -5.69 -22.68 24.64
N SER A 759 -5.63 -22.62 25.96
CA SER A 759 -6.06 -21.42 26.68
C SER A 759 -5.01 -20.95 27.67
N ALA A 760 -4.92 -19.64 27.88
CA ALA A 760 -4.07 -18.99 28.86
C ALA A 760 -4.77 -17.77 29.45
N THR A 761 -4.38 -17.39 30.67
CA THR A 761 -4.86 -16.18 31.34
C THR A 761 -3.78 -15.11 31.27
N ILE A 762 -4.15 -13.91 30.82
CA ILE A 762 -3.28 -12.75 30.74
C ILE A 762 -3.78 -11.71 31.75
N LYS A 763 -2.85 -11.15 32.53
CA LYS A 763 -3.15 -10.12 33.53
C LYS A 763 -2.28 -8.89 33.30
N ASN A 764 -2.87 -7.71 33.30
CA ASN A 764 -2.13 -6.46 33.39
C ASN A 764 -1.66 -6.26 34.84
N THR A 765 -0.34 -6.29 35.05
CA THR A 765 0.30 -6.11 36.36
C THR A 765 1.02 -4.79 36.52
N GLY A 766 1.03 -3.94 35.51
CA GLY A 766 1.66 -2.64 35.52
C GLY A 766 0.72 -1.52 35.95
N THR A 767 1.07 -0.28 35.61
CA THR A 767 0.42 0.95 36.09
C THR A 767 -0.40 1.67 35.02
N PHE A 768 -0.34 1.22 33.77
CA PHE A 768 -1.12 1.77 32.66
C PHE A 768 -2.13 0.74 32.15
N SER A 769 -3.30 1.18 31.74
CA SER A 769 -4.18 0.37 30.88
C SER A 769 -3.53 0.22 29.51
N GLY A 770 -3.73 -0.91 28.85
CA GLY A 770 -3.13 -1.12 27.53
C GLY A 770 -3.53 -2.43 26.88
N ASP A 771 -3.15 -2.55 25.61
CA ASP A 771 -3.40 -3.75 24.84
C ASP A 771 -2.19 -4.70 24.87
N GLU A 772 -2.48 -5.99 24.85
CA GLU A 772 -1.51 -7.05 24.64
C GLU A 772 -1.87 -7.85 23.40
N VAL A 773 -0.87 -8.17 22.57
CA VAL A 773 -1.02 -9.09 21.44
C VAL A 773 -0.47 -10.45 21.83
N VAL A 774 -1.37 -11.34 22.19
CA VAL A 774 -1.04 -12.71 22.61
C VAL A 774 -0.86 -13.58 21.38
N GLN A 775 0.31 -14.20 21.24
CA GLN A 775 0.72 -14.95 20.05
C GLN A 775 0.87 -16.43 20.37
N LEU A 776 0.23 -17.31 19.60
CA LEU A 776 0.31 -18.76 19.72
C LEU A 776 1.19 -19.34 18.61
N TYR A 777 2.26 -20.01 19.01
CA TYR A 777 3.17 -20.75 18.12
C TYR A 777 3.15 -22.23 18.41
N TYR A 778 3.58 -23.02 17.44
CA TYR A 778 3.86 -24.44 17.66
C TYR A 778 5.15 -24.89 16.94
N THR A 779 5.69 -26.01 17.41
CA THR A 779 6.70 -26.81 16.74
C THR A 779 6.42 -28.31 16.97
N VAL A 780 7.03 -29.16 16.14
CA VAL A 780 6.93 -30.62 16.26
C VAL A 780 8.25 -31.18 16.72
N ASN A 781 8.25 -31.81 17.90
CA ASN A 781 9.47 -32.37 18.47
C ASN A 781 9.88 -33.65 17.70
N ASN A 782 11.15 -33.75 17.30
CA ASN A 782 11.71 -34.89 16.58
C ASN A 782 10.93 -35.24 15.29
N SER A 783 10.47 -34.22 14.57
CA SER A 783 9.79 -34.39 13.28
C SER A 783 10.68 -35.14 12.28
N ALA A 784 10.06 -36.07 11.54
CA ALA A 784 10.70 -36.81 10.46
C ALA A 784 10.88 -35.97 9.17
N VAL A 785 10.22 -34.79 9.09
CA VAL A 785 10.27 -33.90 7.95
C VAL A 785 10.83 -32.53 8.35
N LYS A 786 11.42 -31.78 7.39
CA LYS A 786 11.89 -30.41 7.64
C LYS A 786 10.70 -29.52 8.00
N ARG A 787 10.73 -28.95 9.19
CA ARG A 787 9.73 -28.05 9.75
C ARG A 787 10.32 -26.68 10.09
N PRO A 788 9.51 -25.61 10.17
CA PRO A 788 9.93 -24.36 10.77
C PRO A 788 10.43 -24.56 12.22
N ILE A 789 11.33 -23.71 12.67
CA ILE A 789 11.75 -23.63 14.09
C ILE A 789 10.51 -23.47 14.98
N LYS A 790 9.59 -22.61 14.55
CA LYS A 790 8.24 -22.45 15.07
C LYS A 790 7.34 -21.80 14.02
N LYS A 791 6.05 -21.98 14.12
CA LYS A 791 5.04 -21.40 13.21
C LYS A 791 3.92 -20.75 14.02
N LEU A 792 3.57 -19.51 13.69
CA LEU A 792 2.39 -18.81 14.22
C LEU A 792 1.12 -19.50 13.71
N ILE A 793 0.17 -19.79 14.62
CA ILE A 793 -1.14 -20.39 14.30
C ILE A 793 -2.31 -19.72 15.01
N GLY A 794 -2.05 -18.66 15.76
CA GLY A 794 -3.09 -17.88 16.42
C GLY A 794 -2.53 -16.62 17.03
N PHE A 795 -3.34 -15.58 17.07
CA PHE A 795 -3.08 -14.38 17.85
C PHE A 795 -4.39 -13.70 18.25
N GLU A 796 -4.35 -12.99 19.37
CA GLU A 796 -5.48 -12.17 19.83
C GLU A 796 -4.93 -10.87 20.47
N ARG A 797 -5.45 -9.73 20.02
CA ARG A 797 -5.21 -8.42 20.64
C ARG A 797 -6.29 -8.20 21.70
N ILE A 798 -5.89 -7.99 22.94
CA ILE A 798 -6.78 -7.82 24.09
C ILE A 798 -6.46 -6.53 24.82
N SER A 799 -7.49 -5.78 25.21
CA SER A 799 -7.37 -4.59 26.06
C SER A 799 -7.58 -4.98 27.54
N LEU A 800 -6.68 -4.52 28.42
CA LEU A 800 -6.74 -4.79 29.86
C LEU A 800 -6.50 -3.51 30.68
N ASN A 801 -7.42 -3.22 31.57
CA ASN A 801 -7.22 -2.20 32.59
C ASN A 801 -6.18 -2.65 33.63
N VAL A 802 -5.67 -1.73 34.42
CA VAL A 802 -4.73 -2.05 35.50
C VAL A 802 -5.35 -3.07 36.46
N GLY A 803 -4.64 -4.18 36.67
CA GLY A 803 -5.08 -5.30 37.51
C GLY A 803 -6.07 -6.28 36.87
N GLU A 804 -6.60 -5.97 35.71
CA GLU A 804 -7.55 -6.82 34.97
C GLU A 804 -6.89 -8.07 34.41
N SER A 805 -7.70 -9.16 34.31
CA SER A 805 -7.27 -10.42 33.72
C SER A 805 -8.30 -10.91 32.71
N LYS A 806 -7.82 -11.46 31.59
CA LYS A 806 -8.66 -12.11 30.56
C LYS A 806 -8.09 -13.49 30.23
N THR A 807 -8.96 -14.48 30.11
CA THR A 807 -8.61 -15.80 29.57
C THR A 807 -8.92 -15.80 28.09
N ILE A 808 -7.92 -16.17 27.28
CA ILE A 808 -8.04 -16.35 25.84
C ILE A 808 -8.04 -17.83 25.49
N GLU A 809 -8.64 -18.18 24.37
CA GLU A 809 -8.69 -19.55 23.88
C GLU A 809 -8.45 -19.61 22.37
N PHE A 810 -7.56 -20.50 21.95
CA PHE A 810 -7.31 -20.83 20.56
C PHE A 810 -7.77 -22.24 20.25
N LYS A 811 -8.49 -22.42 19.16
CA LYS A 811 -8.86 -23.73 18.62
C LYS A 811 -7.96 -24.04 17.43
N VAL A 812 -7.13 -25.06 17.56
CA VAL A 812 -6.20 -25.52 16.53
C VAL A 812 -6.71 -26.86 16.01
N THR A 813 -7.07 -26.93 14.73
CA THR A 813 -7.54 -28.14 14.08
C THR A 813 -6.37 -29.01 13.60
N LYS A 814 -6.62 -30.27 13.25
CA LYS A 814 -5.60 -31.12 12.64
C LYS A 814 -5.13 -30.57 11.29
N ASN A 815 -6.03 -29.91 10.55
CA ASN A 815 -5.70 -29.28 9.27
C ASN A 815 -4.66 -28.15 9.43
N ASP A 816 -4.73 -27.38 10.52
CA ASP A 816 -3.75 -26.30 10.80
C ASP A 816 -2.34 -26.85 11.10
N LEU A 817 -2.24 -28.14 11.46
CA LEU A 817 -1.00 -28.83 11.82
C LEU A 817 -0.41 -29.66 10.66
N GLN A 818 -1.11 -29.73 9.52
CA GLN A 818 -0.63 -30.43 8.33
C GLN A 818 0.62 -29.79 7.73
N TYR A 819 1.33 -30.60 6.96
CA TYR A 819 2.43 -30.19 6.08
C TYR A 819 2.22 -30.76 4.70
N TRP A 820 2.83 -30.16 3.70
CA TRP A 820 2.82 -30.68 2.34
C TRP A 820 3.87 -31.79 2.20
N ASP A 821 3.43 -32.97 1.89
CA ASP A 821 4.27 -34.12 1.61
C ASP A 821 4.52 -34.21 0.10
N GLU A 822 5.68 -33.75 -0.36
CA GLU A 822 6.05 -33.73 -1.77
C GLU A 822 6.14 -35.13 -2.40
N LYS A 823 6.45 -36.15 -1.59
CA LYS A 823 6.51 -37.54 -2.10
C LYS A 823 5.13 -38.12 -2.33
N ALA A 824 4.19 -37.82 -1.45
CA ALA A 824 2.80 -38.27 -1.55
C ALA A 824 1.94 -37.29 -2.39
N ASN A 825 2.45 -36.10 -2.71
CA ASN A 825 1.77 -35.01 -3.39
C ASN A 825 0.42 -34.65 -2.74
N GLN A 826 0.43 -34.50 -1.41
CA GLN A 826 -0.78 -34.19 -0.63
C GLN A 826 -0.48 -33.57 0.73
N TRP A 827 -1.49 -32.93 1.32
CA TRP A 827 -1.47 -32.53 2.71
C TRP A 827 -1.44 -33.76 3.62
N SER A 828 -0.49 -33.80 4.53
CA SER A 828 -0.27 -34.92 5.44
C SER A 828 -0.19 -34.46 6.88
N PHE A 829 -0.66 -35.27 7.80
CA PHE A 829 -0.59 -35.04 9.23
C PHE A 829 0.45 -35.96 9.88
N GLU A 830 1.39 -35.38 10.63
CA GLU A 830 2.41 -36.11 11.35
C GLU A 830 1.95 -36.38 12.79
N LYS A 831 1.80 -37.66 13.17
CA LYS A 831 1.53 -38.06 14.56
C LYS A 831 2.80 -37.85 15.37
N GLY A 832 2.74 -37.11 16.47
CA GLY A 832 3.94 -36.78 17.21
C GLY A 832 3.67 -35.95 18.46
N GLU A 833 4.77 -35.47 19.04
CA GLU A 833 4.72 -34.55 20.18
C GLU A 833 4.80 -33.12 19.66
N TYR A 834 3.72 -32.39 19.82
CA TYR A 834 3.62 -30.97 19.47
C TYR A 834 3.88 -30.10 20.70
N GLN A 835 4.74 -29.13 20.58
CA GLN A 835 4.96 -28.11 21.62
C GLN A 835 4.20 -26.85 21.24
N PHE A 836 3.20 -26.47 22.04
CA PHE A 836 2.48 -25.21 21.91
C PHE A 836 3.12 -24.16 22.83
N MET A 837 3.30 -22.97 22.30
CA MET A 837 4.03 -21.86 22.92
C MET A 837 3.19 -20.61 22.84
N ILE A 838 2.94 -19.94 23.97
CA ILE A 838 2.27 -18.64 24.04
C ILE A 838 3.27 -17.59 24.50
N GLY A 839 3.32 -16.46 23.79
CA GLY A 839 4.22 -15.38 24.10
C GLY A 839 3.79 -14.03 23.55
N SER A 840 4.61 -13.01 23.77
CA SER A 840 4.44 -11.65 23.24
C SER A 840 5.21 -11.42 21.93
N SER A 841 6.06 -12.37 21.53
CA SER A 841 6.78 -12.38 20.25
C SER A 841 7.28 -13.78 19.92
N SER A 842 7.84 -13.97 18.73
CA SER A 842 8.47 -15.24 18.33
C SER A 842 9.67 -15.62 19.22
N LYS A 843 10.29 -14.71 19.95
CA LYS A 843 11.43 -14.96 20.86
C LYS A 843 11.01 -14.91 22.34
N ASP A 844 10.07 -14.05 22.72
CA ASP A 844 9.57 -13.94 24.11
C ASP A 844 8.41 -14.92 24.35
N ILE A 845 8.77 -16.20 24.51
CA ILE A 845 7.82 -17.27 24.84
C ILE A 845 7.67 -17.34 26.36
N ARG A 846 6.48 -17.06 26.85
CA ARG A 846 6.17 -16.98 28.28
C ARG A 846 5.59 -18.26 28.86
N LEU A 847 4.83 -19.00 28.06
CA LEU A 847 4.25 -20.28 28.46
C LEU A 847 4.44 -21.30 27.34
N GLN A 848 4.77 -22.54 27.72
CA GLN A 848 4.87 -23.63 26.74
C GLN A 848 4.39 -24.94 27.32
N LYS A 849 3.81 -25.79 26.49
CA LYS A 849 3.33 -27.12 26.88
C LYS A 849 3.32 -28.08 25.71
N SER A 850 3.92 -29.26 25.94
CA SER A 850 3.90 -30.36 24.98
C SER A 850 2.60 -31.18 25.07
N LYS A 851 2.17 -31.67 23.91
CA LYS A 851 1.02 -32.54 23.79
C LYS A 851 1.24 -33.57 22.68
N LYS A 852 1.08 -34.86 23.00
CA LYS A 852 1.08 -35.89 21.96
C LYS A 852 -0.26 -35.89 21.23
N ILE A 853 -0.20 -35.73 19.91
CA ILE A 853 -1.36 -35.78 19.00
C ILE A 853 -1.26 -37.07 18.19
N LYS A 854 -2.38 -37.79 18.10
CA LYS A 854 -2.45 -39.13 17.48
C LYS A 854 -3.11 -39.08 16.11
#